data_c5cfca3a9d6275721effb36ec170583c
#
_entry.id   c5cfca3a9d6275721effb36ec170583c
#
_cell.length_a   1.000
_cell.length_b   1.000
_cell.length_c   1.000
_cell.angle_alpha   90.00
_cell.angle_beta   90.00
_cell.angle_gamma   90.00
#
_symmetry.space_group_name_H-M   'P 1'
#
loop_
_entity.id
_entity.type
_entity.pdbx_description
1 polymer ?
#
loop_
_entity_poly.entity_id
_entity_poly.type
_entity_poly.pdbx_seq_one_letter_code
_entity_poly.pdbx_strand_id
1 'polypeptide(L)'
;MDDNILGSQVFQIAGTKEHIIIKFVNGDLAGTYIIISPEDLEIKLKLWKANDKPLCNIPGKAFEVYKIDFVYQVANIGAYERDQIKHLEEGKYALVLNGNNIDKLFTGSPKTRGKPLMKESLKIEIPTAVLSVDTGDAQTPSNPPSVKRFINVWLKDRADNLYDPKVKPIEKDQVFTLNFDIDLISRSESIVSDTVLNYNFLPGEDVVAVTVRLETDDFDVFDEREKKLFLPLSGPSKNRVSFSIAPKHDGDSTVTVVFLKDGNFIQLITLKFDVGGNVPYSRNELGRDLSVVEFIQPRDINLTILNSIDGYQLILSGAVGAMATLAIKLPELKEMIREARQALMGIVNYNENNRFIFQDQVSIPEAVNQKVLPSLAEAGYRLYQRIFFSPSSDPNVQNLGKKLRQILQSEPCKIQVFSQDFVLPWGILYLADRLDRANIQPSLFLGLRHIIEHIPLQKDMLVIENKINCASGLNISLNVNKDIDKTMGPLVSSQEKYWEAIRLNNPNVKVIYRTTKNEVLSALEDPKASDQVLYFYCHGISQDVEETGGVDASTLILSGNDKLTIKDLSIDAPIVDRLLNEPLVFINACESAELSPLVFDGFVPYFVAKGARGVIGTECKVPAKFAVEWARRFFDRFLKGEALGEIFLALRQELYNDEHNLLGLLYALYVDCDTRIFPSIISD
;
A
#
# COMPACT_ATOMS: atom_id res chain seq x y z
N MET A 1 -3.37 -9.56 -21.15
CA MET A 1 -3.47 -8.43 -22.12
C MET A 1 -2.12 -8.06 -22.77
N ASP A 2 -0.99 -8.49 -22.26
CA ASP A 2 0.27 -7.81 -22.53
C ASP A 2 1.37 -8.62 -23.25
N ASP A 3 1.10 -9.84 -23.71
CA ASP A 3 2.13 -10.68 -24.31
C ASP A 3 2.66 -10.20 -25.68
N ASN A 4 2.02 -9.19 -26.29
CA ASN A 4 2.41 -8.65 -27.60
C ASN A 4 2.93 -7.19 -27.55
N ILE A 5 2.98 -6.57 -26.38
CA ILE A 5 3.46 -5.19 -26.24
C ILE A 5 4.96 -5.23 -25.92
N LEU A 6 5.80 -4.73 -26.82
CA LEU A 6 7.25 -4.64 -26.64
C LEU A 6 7.67 -3.56 -25.64
N GLY A 7 6.79 -2.61 -25.36
CA GLY A 7 7.01 -1.54 -24.42
C GLY A 7 5.97 -0.43 -24.58
N SER A 8 5.90 0.45 -23.58
CA SER A 8 5.13 1.68 -23.68
C SER A 8 6.01 2.82 -23.16
N GLN A 9 5.92 3.97 -23.81
CA GLN A 9 6.56 5.20 -23.34
C GLN A 9 5.47 6.26 -23.14
N VAL A 10 5.57 7.00 -22.05
CA VAL A 10 4.69 8.10 -21.71
C VAL A 10 5.42 9.40 -22.06
N PHE A 11 4.82 10.23 -22.91
CA PHE A 11 5.36 11.52 -23.30
C PHE A 11 4.42 12.62 -22.83
N GLN A 12 4.98 13.65 -22.22
CA GLN A 12 4.24 14.87 -21.93
C GLN A 12 4.21 15.73 -23.20
N ILE A 13 3.04 16.25 -23.53
CA ILE A 13 2.90 17.15 -24.68
C ILE A 13 3.40 18.52 -24.28
N ALA A 14 4.37 19.05 -25.05
CA ALA A 14 4.94 20.36 -24.79
C ALA A 14 3.84 21.45 -24.77
N GLY A 15 3.78 22.21 -23.69
CA GLY A 15 2.80 23.27 -23.47
C GLY A 15 1.44 22.84 -22.92
N THR A 16 1.24 21.56 -22.65
CA THR A 16 0.03 21.02 -22.01
C THR A 16 0.37 20.17 -20.79
N LYS A 17 -0.63 19.89 -19.92
CA LYS A 17 -0.49 18.94 -18.80
C LYS A 17 -0.81 17.49 -19.23
N GLU A 18 -1.09 17.27 -20.50
CA GLU A 18 -1.51 15.98 -21.02
C GLU A 18 -0.34 15.07 -21.37
N HIS A 19 -0.55 13.77 -21.23
CA HIS A 19 0.42 12.72 -21.53
C HIS A 19 -0.12 11.87 -22.68
N ILE A 20 0.79 11.45 -23.56
CA ILE A 20 0.52 10.49 -24.64
C ILE A 20 1.24 9.20 -24.31
N ILE A 21 0.52 8.10 -24.44
CA ILE A 21 1.09 6.78 -24.35
C ILE A 21 1.32 6.23 -25.75
N ILE A 22 2.56 5.98 -26.11
CA ILE A 22 2.91 5.27 -27.34
C ILE A 22 3.24 3.83 -26.97
N LYS A 23 2.53 2.89 -27.56
CA LYS A 23 2.76 1.47 -27.38
C LYS A 23 3.39 0.86 -28.64
N PHE A 24 4.37 0.02 -28.46
CA PHE A 24 5.06 -0.70 -29.53
C PHE A 24 4.64 -2.18 -29.46
N VAL A 25 4.33 -2.74 -30.61
CA VAL A 25 3.87 -4.12 -30.73
C VAL A 25 4.73 -4.90 -31.74
N ASN A 26 4.73 -6.23 -31.62
CA ASN A 26 5.54 -7.14 -32.41
C ASN A 26 4.71 -7.97 -33.39
N GLY A 27 5.34 -8.55 -34.41
CA GLY A 27 4.73 -9.44 -35.39
C GLY A 27 3.77 -8.73 -36.33
N ASP A 28 2.63 -9.37 -36.66
CA ASP A 28 1.60 -8.83 -37.55
C ASP A 28 0.97 -7.53 -37.04
N LEU A 29 1.21 -7.22 -35.77
CA LEU A 29 0.78 -5.99 -35.09
C LEU A 29 1.91 -4.96 -35.04
N ALA A 30 3.02 -5.18 -35.73
CA ALA A 30 4.15 -4.25 -35.75
C ALA A 30 3.69 -2.87 -36.22
N GLY A 31 3.86 -1.89 -35.37
CA GLY A 31 3.49 -0.51 -35.63
C GLY A 31 3.43 0.33 -34.39
N THR A 32 3.19 1.60 -34.59
CA THR A 32 3.01 2.55 -33.50
C THR A 32 1.58 3.05 -33.53
N TYR A 33 0.93 3.09 -32.39
CA TYR A 33 -0.35 3.73 -32.24
C TYR A 33 -0.31 4.72 -31.08
N ILE A 34 -1.21 5.70 -31.13
CA ILE A 34 -1.27 6.80 -30.18
C ILE A 34 -2.68 6.87 -29.63
N ILE A 35 -2.81 6.98 -28.33
CA ILE A 35 -4.09 7.25 -27.68
C ILE A 35 -4.20 8.76 -27.52
N ILE A 36 -5.25 9.38 -28.05
CA ILE A 36 -5.43 10.83 -28.09
C ILE A 36 -6.87 11.24 -27.77
N SER A 37 -7.05 12.53 -27.40
CA SER A 37 -8.32 13.24 -27.51
C SER A 37 -8.34 14.08 -28.78
N PRO A 38 -9.51 14.42 -29.35
CA PRO A 38 -9.59 15.23 -30.58
C PRO A 38 -8.99 16.62 -30.44
N GLU A 39 -9.10 17.23 -29.27
CA GLU A 39 -8.69 18.62 -28.99
C GLU A 39 -7.20 18.85 -29.21
N ASP A 40 -6.38 17.82 -28.93
CA ASP A 40 -4.91 17.91 -29.01
C ASP A 40 -4.31 17.26 -30.25
N LEU A 41 -5.13 16.97 -31.23
CA LEU A 41 -4.73 16.21 -32.42
C LEU A 41 -3.52 16.81 -33.15
N GLU A 42 -3.42 18.13 -33.28
CA GLU A 42 -2.31 18.75 -34.01
C GLU A 42 -0.95 18.51 -33.34
N ILE A 43 -0.93 18.57 -32.02
CA ILE A 43 0.27 18.31 -31.22
C ILE A 43 0.64 16.81 -31.29
N LYS A 44 -0.36 15.94 -31.13
CA LYS A 44 -0.19 14.49 -31.08
C LYS A 44 0.23 13.88 -32.42
N LEU A 45 -0.29 14.41 -33.51
CA LEU A 45 0.11 13.98 -34.87
C LEU A 45 1.54 14.42 -35.25
N LYS A 46 2.19 15.30 -34.50
CA LYS A 46 3.61 15.62 -34.66
C LYS A 46 4.56 14.55 -34.13
N LEU A 47 4.04 13.59 -33.36
CA LEU A 47 4.84 12.50 -32.88
C LEU A 47 5.27 11.55 -34.03
N TRP A 48 6.37 10.88 -33.79
CA TRP A 48 7.05 10.11 -34.81
C TRP A 48 6.64 8.64 -34.78
N LYS A 49 6.60 8.02 -35.94
CA LYS A 49 6.65 6.57 -36.10
C LYS A 49 7.98 6.01 -35.64
N ALA A 50 8.03 4.69 -35.42
CA ALA A 50 9.25 3.96 -35.09
C ALA A 50 10.41 4.12 -36.11
N ASN A 51 10.15 4.68 -37.29
CA ASN A 51 11.13 4.96 -38.33
C ASN A 51 11.44 6.46 -38.50
N ASP A 52 11.30 7.25 -37.45
CA ASP A 52 11.63 8.67 -37.38
C ASP A 52 10.91 9.58 -38.37
N LYS A 53 9.79 9.15 -38.95
CA LYS A 53 8.97 10.01 -39.81
C LYS A 53 7.77 10.54 -39.06
N PRO A 54 7.49 11.85 -39.09
CA PRO A 54 6.30 12.43 -38.43
C PRO A 54 5.03 11.82 -39.00
N LEU A 55 4.12 11.39 -38.13
CA LEU A 55 2.82 10.85 -38.53
C LEU A 55 2.02 11.84 -39.37
N CYS A 56 2.18 13.14 -39.12
CA CYS A 56 1.50 14.22 -39.87
C CYS A 56 1.98 14.40 -41.29
N ASN A 57 3.13 13.87 -41.71
CA ASN A 57 3.73 14.02 -43.02
C ASN A 57 3.41 12.85 -43.96
N ILE A 58 2.40 12.03 -43.68
CA ILE A 58 1.94 10.95 -44.54
C ILE A 58 0.71 11.44 -45.31
N PRO A 59 0.88 11.96 -46.54
CA PRO A 59 -0.26 12.49 -47.33
C PRO A 59 -1.20 11.35 -47.71
N GLY A 60 -2.52 11.63 -47.66
CA GLY A 60 -3.53 10.78 -48.23
C GLY A 60 -3.76 9.45 -47.54
N LYS A 61 -3.38 9.29 -46.29
CA LYS A 61 -3.68 8.07 -45.50
C LYS A 61 -4.71 8.40 -44.43
N ALA A 62 -5.80 7.67 -44.45
CA ALA A 62 -6.77 7.64 -43.37
C ALA A 62 -6.25 6.84 -42.17
N PHE A 63 -6.66 7.27 -40.99
CA PHE A 63 -6.44 6.53 -39.75
C PHE A 63 -7.66 5.65 -39.49
N GLU A 64 -7.45 4.43 -39.11
CA GLU A 64 -8.49 3.66 -38.46
C GLU A 64 -8.61 4.18 -37.01
N VAL A 65 -9.82 4.62 -36.67
CA VAL A 65 -10.09 5.24 -35.37
C VAL A 65 -10.88 4.29 -34.52
N TYR A 66 -10.40 4.08 -33.31
CA TYR A 66 -11.01 3.23 -32.32
C TYR A 66 -11.37 4.07 -31.10
N LYS A 67 -12.63 4.09 -30.73
CA LYS A 67 -13.10 4.71 -29.49
C LYS A 67 -12.82 3.76 -28.32
N ILE A 68 -12.22 4.29 -27.28
CA ILE A 68 -11.92 3.56 -26.05
C ILE A 68 -12.87 4.06 -24.98
N ASP A 69 -13.74 3.19 -24.49
CA ASP A 69 -14.63 3.53 -23.39
C ASP A 69 -13.96 3.41 -22.02
N PHE A 70 -14.69 3.76 -20.96
CA PHE A 70 -14.20 3.75 -19.58
C PHE A 70 -13.91 2.35 -19.03
N VAL A 71 -14.37 1.30 -19.72
CA VAL A 71 -14.14 -0.12 -19.36
C VAL A 71 -13.01 -0.69 -20.22
N TYR A 72 -12.28 0.15 -20.97
CA TYR A 72 -11.27 -0.25 -21.96
C TYR A 72 -11.80 -1.15 -23.09
N GLN A 73 -13.10 -1.13 -23.33
CA GLN A 73 -13.65 -1.72 -24.56
C GLN A 73 -13.29 -0.82 -25.71
N VAL A 74 -12.81 -1.44 -26.78
CA VAL A 74 -12.31 -0.75 -27.96
C VAL A 74 -13.25 -1.04 -29.11
N ALA A 75 -13.91 0.00 -29.62
CA ALA A 75 -14.78 -0.09 -30.78
C ALA A 75 -14.15 0.62 -31.98
N ASN A 76 -14.00 -0.08 -33.10
CA ASN A 76 -13.63 0.55 -34.36
C ASN A 76 -14.80 1.41 -34.86
N ILE A 77 -14.54 2.71 -34.97
CA ILE A 77 -15.56 3.68 -35.45
C ILE A 77 -15.37 4.09 -36.91
N GLY A 78 -14.36 3.47 -37.59
CA GLY A 78 -14.12 3.65 -39.01
C GLY A 78 -12.79 4.29 -39.36
N ALA A 79 -12.57 4.54 -40.64
CA ALA A 79 -11.38 5.20 -41.15
C ALA A 79 -11.66 6.71 -41.30
N TYR A 80 -10.78 7.51 -40.71
CA TYR A 80 -10.89 8.97 -40.71
C TYR A 80 -9.63 9.60 -41.27
N GLU A 81 -9.78 10.62 -42.09
CA GLU A 81 -8.70 11.50 -42.48
C GLU A 81 -8.41 12.51 -41.36
N ARG A 82 -7.19 13.07 -41.35
CA ARG A 82 -6.72 14.00 -40.33
C ARG A 82 -7.74 15.10 -39.96
N ASP A 83 -8.35 15.70 -40.97
CA ASP A 83 -9.29 16.80 -40.74
C ASP A 83 -10.64 16.35 -40.18
N GLN A 84 -11.01 15.10 -40.42
CA GLN A 84 -12.23 14.49 -39.88
C GLN A 84 -12.09 14.13 -38.40
N ILE A 85 -10.88 13.74 -37.97
CA ILE A 85 -10.63 13.38 -36.58
C ILE A 85 -10.85 14.57 -35.63
N LYS A 86 -10.60 15.79 -36.10
CA LYS A 86 -10.83 17.02 -35.33
C LYS A 86 -12.30 17.26 -34.93
N HIS A 87 -13.21 16.60 -35.61
CA HIS A 87 -14.66 16.73 -35.40
C HIS A 87 -15.26 15.57 -34.58
N LEU A 88 -14.43 14.66 -34.09
CA LEU A 88 -14.91 13.62 -33.18
C LEU A 88 -15.34 14.24 -31.85
N GLU A 89 -16.32 13.63 -31.21
CA GLU A 89 -16.74 14.01 -29.87
C GLU A 89 -15.60 13.83 -28.87
N GLU A 90 -15.63 14.56 -27.75
CA GLU A 90 -14.66 14.43 -26.68
C GLU A 90 -14.56 12.97 -26.19
N GLY A 91 -13.36 12.42 -26.07
CA GLY A 91 -13.14 11.03 -25.65
C GLY A 91 -11.71 10.55 -25.86
N LYS A 92 -11.47 9.29 -25.52
CA LYS A 92 -10.18 8.62 -25.75
C LYS A 92 -10.26 7.79 -27.03
N TYR A 93 -9.30 8.01 -27.92
CA TYR A 93 -9.25 7.31 -29.21
C TYR A 93 -7.85 6.74 -29.45
N ALA A 94 -7.80 5.61 -30.12
CA ALA A 94 -6.55 5.07 -30.66
C ALA A 94 -6.54 5.25 -32.17
N LEU A 95 -5.49 5.87 -32.70
CA LEU A 95 -5.28 6.03 -34.12
C LEU A 95 -4.28 4.98 -34.61
N VAL A 96 -4.66 4.22 -35.60
CA VAL A 96 -3.84 3.16 -36.18
C VAL A 96 -3.56 3.44 -37.63
N LEU A 97 -2.31 3.37 -38.02
CA LEU A 97 -1.85 3.53 -39.39
C LEU A 97 -1.57 2.15 -40.04
N ASN A 98 -1.85 2.09 -41.34
CA ASN A 98 -1.48 0.94 -42.18
C ASN A 98 -2.20 -0.37 -41.90
N GLY A 99 -3.48 -0.34 -41.52
CA GLY A 99 -4.30 -1.54 -41.39
C GLY A 99 -3.88 -2.50 -40.28
N ASN A 100 -3.14 -2.02 -39.28
CA ASN A 100 -2.85 -2.78 -38.09
C ASN A 100 -4.15 -3.03 -37.32
N ASN A 101 -4.42 -4.29 -36.99
CA ASN A 101 -5.66 -4.64 -36.30
C ASN A 101 -5.49 -4.42 -34.79
N ILE A 102 -6.09 -3.35 -34.29
CA ILE A 102 -6.03 -2.98 -32.87
C ILE A 102 -6.78 -3.97 -31.97
N ASP A 103 -7.79 -4.68 -32.50
CA ASP A 103 -8.54 -5.66 -31.72
C ASP A 103 -7.65 -6.77 -31.17
N LYS A 104 -6.56 -7.10 -31.89
CA LYS A 104 -5.56 -8.07 -31.41
C LYS A 104 -4.68 -7.53 -30.29
N LEU A 105 -4.64 -6.22 -30.09
CA LEU A 105 -3.91 -5.57 -28.99
C LEU A 105 -4.67 -5.62 -27.68
N PHE A 106 -5.99 -5.59 -27.76
CA PHE A 106 -6.85 -5.48 -26.58
C PHE A 106 -7.63 -6.77 -26.29
N THR A 107 -7.82 -7.65 -27.28
CA THR A 107 -8.38 -8.99 -27.10
C THR A 107 -7.25 -10.00 -27.06
N GLY A 108 -6.83 -10.41 -25.87
CA GLY A 108 -5.79 -11.42 -25.72
C GLY A 108 -6.13 -12.71 -26.43
N SER A 109 -5.40 -13.02 -27.52
CA SER A 109 -5.33 -14.36 -28.10
C SER A 109 -3.93 -14.92 -27.88
N PRO A 110 -3.79 -16.06 -27.15
CA PRO A 110 -2.48 -16.64 -26.91
C PRO A 110 -2.07 -17.44 -28.16
N LYS A 111 -1.05 -16.99 -28.87
CA LYS A 111 -0.15 -17.86 -29.65
C LYS A 111 0.90 -17.04 -30.40
N THR A 112 2.07 -16.96 -29.88
CA THR A 112 3.37 -17.39 -30.44
C THR A 112 4.49 -16.80 -29.59
N ARG A 113 5.28 -17.70 -28.99
CA ARG A 113 6.53 -17.35 -28.30
C ARG A 113 7.54 -16.91 -29.34
N GLY A 114 7.73 -15.59 -29.47
CA GLY A 114 8.91 -15.00 -30.11
C GLY A 114 9.93 -14.64 -29.03
N LYS A 115 11.21 -14.92 -29.28
CA LYS A 115 12.33 -14.54 -28.42
C LYS A 115 12.32 -13.02 -28.18
N PRO A 116 12.66 -12.53 -26.97
CA PRO A 116 12.76 -11.11 -26.71
C PRO A 116 13.88 -10.52 -27.58
N LEU A 117 13.53 -9.57 -28.44
CA LEU A 117 14.49 -8.71 -29.11
C LEU A 117 15.09 -7.78 -28.05
N MET A 118 16.42 -7.70 -28.07
CA MET A 118 17.20 -6.84 -27.15
C MET A 118 16.63 -5.42 -27.14
N LYS A 119 16.63 -4.84 -25.95
CA LYS A 119 16.37 -3.41 -25.71
C LYS A 119 17.37 -2.56 -26.48
N GLU A 120 17.08 -2.24 -27.72
CA GLU A 120 17.60 -1.01 -28.30
C GLU A 120 16.67 0.11 -27.85
N SER A 121 17.20 1.00 -27.06
CA SER A 121 16.53 2.23 -26.66
C SER A 121 16.26 3.05 -27.93
N LEU A 122 15.03 3.01 -28.41
CA LEU A 122 14.54 3.95 -29.41
C LEU A 122 14.60 5.35 -28.79
N LYS A 123 15.65 6.08 -29.09
CA LYS A 123 15.72 7.52 -28.84
C LYS A 123 14.77 8.21 -29.82
N ILE A 124 13.57 8.52 -29.34
CA ILE A 124 12.71 9.47 -30.03
C ILE A 124 13.19 10.85 -29.58
N GLU A 125 13.97 11.53 -30.43
CA GLU A 125 14.26 12.94 -30.22
C GLU A 125 12.97 13.74 -30.46
N ILE A 126 12.38 14.22 -29.39
CA ILE A 126 11.36 15.26 -29.48
C ILE A 126 12.14 16.53 -29.88
N PRO A 127 11.78 17.21 -30.99
CA PRO A 127 12.39 18.48 -31.29
C PRO A 127 12.21 19.39 -30.09
N THR A 128 13.28 19.74 -29.42
CA THR A 128 13.30 20.78 -28.39
C THR A 128 12.97 22.09 -29.12
N ALA A 129 11.70 22.42 -29.20
CA ALA A 129 11.30 23.79 -29.47
C ALA A 129 11.87 24.61 -28.32
N VAL A 130 12.82 25.45 -28.67
CA VAL A 130 13.59 26.31 -27.79
C VAL A 130 12.69 26.89 -26.72
N LEU A 131 12.79 26.35 -25.51
CA LEU A 131 12.37 27.06 -24.32
C LEU A 131 13.42 28.13 -24.09
N SER A 132 13.16 29.35 -24.53
CA SER A 132 13.77 30.54 -23.98
C SER A 132 13.31 30.60 -22.52
N VAL A 133 14.13 30.07 -21.63
CA VAL A 133 13.96 30.21 -20.20
C VAL A 133 14.32 31.66 -19.89
N ASP A 134 13.30 32.46 -19.70
CA ASP A 134 13.42 33.71 -18.97
C ASP A 134 13.73 33.29 -17.51
N THR A 135 14.93 33.66 -17.03
CA THR A 135 15.39 33.38 -15.66
C THR A 135 14.70 34.35 -14.70
N GLY A 136 13.44 34.12 -14.47
CA GLY A 136 12.67 34.75 -13.41
C GLY A 136 12.31 33.64 -12.40
N ASP A 137 12.74 33.84 -11.18
CA ASP A 137 12.48 33.11 -9.92
C ASP A 137 11.73 31.76 -10.05
N ALA A 138 12.45 30.68 -9.80
CA ALA A 138 11.89 29.35 -9.69
C ALA A 138 10.89 29.31 -8.52
N GLN A 139 9.65 29.63 -8.79
CA GLN A 139 8.53 29.24 -7.94
C GLN A 139 8.41 27.72 -8.05
N THR A 140 8.62 27.03 -6.94
CA THR A 140 8.22 25.64 -6.72
C THR A 140 6.84 25.44 -7.35
N PRO A 141 6.63 24.41 -8.16
CA PRO A 141 5.31 24.13 -8.69
C PRO A 141 4.36 23.91 -7.50
N SER A 142 3.48 24.86 -7.25
CA SER A 142 2.42 24.71 -6.28
C SER A 142 1.55 23.55 -6.77
N ASN A 143 1.41 22.52 -5.92
CA ASN A 143 0.41 21.48 -6.12
C ASN A 143 -0.92 22.17 -6.48
N PRO A 144 -1.68 21.65 -7.47
CA PRO A 144 -2.99 22.19 -7.75
C PRO A 144 -3.79 22.22 -6.44
N PRO A 145 -4.55 23.29 -6.15
CA PRO A 145 -5.28 23.41 -4.92
C PRO A 145 -6.17 22.17 -4.76
N SER A 146 -6.04 21.47 -3.64
CA SER A 146 -6.88 20.32 -3.33
C SER A 146 -8.34 20.76 -3.34
N VAL A 147 -9.13 20.21 -4.22
CA VAL A 147 -10.55 20.51 -4.28
C VAL A 147 -11.24 19.70 -3.19
N LYS A 148 -11.72 20.39 -2.15
CA LYS A 148 -12.49 19.76 -1.08
C LYS A 148 -13.77 19.15 -1.64
N ARG A 149 -13.98 17.86 -1.42
CA ARG A 149 -15.15 17.12 -1.83
C ARG A 149 -15.83 16.47 -0.64
N PHE A 150 -17.13 16.29 -0.74
CA PHE A 150 -17.94 15.70 0.31
C PHE A 150 -18.57 14.40 -0.18
N ILE A 151 -18.49 13.36 0.64
CA ILE A 151 -19.29 12.16 0.43
C ILE A 151 -20.67 12.45 0.99
N ASN A 152 -21.68 12.37 0.15
CA ASN A 152 -23.07 12.48 0.54
C ASN A 152 -23.71 11.11 0.59
N VAL A 153 -24.47 10.85 1.63
CA VAL A 153 -25.22 9.60 1.85
C VAL A 153 -26.64 9.96 2.27
N TRP A 154 -27.64 9.39 1.61
CA TRP A 154 -29.04 9.62 1.97
C TRP A 154 -29.87 8.37 1.72
N LEU A 155 -30.97 8.26 2.46
CA LEU A 155 -31.94 7.17 2.36
C LEU A 155 -33.20 7.63 1.63
N LYS A 156 -33.77 6.71 0.87
CA LYS A 156 -35.12 6.84 0.29
C LYS A 156 -35.97 5.66 0.67
N ASP A 157 -37.26 5.88 0.85
CA ASP A 157 -38.23 4.82 1.05
C ASP A 157 -38.59 4.13 -0.29
N ARG A 158 -39.45 3.10 -0.21
CA ARG A 158 -39.90 2.36 -1.39
C ARG A 158 -40.68 3.22 -2.41
N ALA A 159 -41.23 4.34 -1.97
CA ALA A 159 -41.95 5.29 -2.83
C ALA A 159 -41.03 6.39 -3.42
N ASP A 160 -39.71 6.25 -3.27
CA ASP A 160 -38.65 7.17 -3.69
C ASP A 160 -38.64 8.51 -2.93
N ASN A 161 -39.35 8.60 -1.79
CA ASN A 161 -39.30 9.79 -0.94
C ASN A 161 -38.06 9.78 -0.07
N LEU A 162 -37.51 10.97 0.19
CA LEU A 162 -36.39 11.14 1.12
C LEU A 162 -36.81 10.65 2.52
N TYR A 163 -35.92 9.88 3.15
CA TYR A 163 -36.13 9.31 4.47
C TYR A 163 -34.99 9.75 5.41
N ASP A 164 -35.33 10.48 6.46
CA ASP A 164 -34.34 10.94 7.45
C ASP A 164 -34.37 10.04 8.70
N PRO A 165 -33.35 9.18 8.89
CA PRO A 165 -33.29 8.28 10.04
C PRO A 165 -33.03 9.01 11.37
N LYS A 166 -32.66 10.30 11.33
CA LYS A 166 -32.51 11.13 12.52
C LYS A 166 -33.87 11.59 13.10
N VAL A 167 -34.90 11.61 12.26
CA VAL A 167 -36.25 12.07 12.61
C VAL A 167 -37.20 10.90 12.77
N LYS A 168 -37.08 9.87 11.92
CA LYS A 168 -37.97 8.71 11.90
C LYS A 168 -37.12 7.44 11.92
N PRO A 169 -37.36 6.53 12.91
CA PRO A 169 -36.61 5.28 12.97
C PRO A 169 -36.90 4.41 11.76
N ILE A 170 -35.90 3.64 11.33
CA ILE A 170 -36.04 2.61 10.30
C ILE A 170 -36.86 1.45 10.87
N GLU A 171 -37.80 0.93 10.10
CA GLU A 171 -38.65 -0.20 10.49
C GLU A 171 -38.14 -1.51 9.89
N LYS A 172 -38.23 -2.58 10.66
CA LYS A 172 -37.86 -3.93 10.22
C LYS A 172 -38.59 -4.32 8.94
N ASP A 173 -37.93 -5.10 8.09
CA ASP A 173 -38.42 -5.59 6.81
C ASP A 173 -38.85 -4.52 5.78
N GLN A 174 -38.73 -3.25 6.13
CA GLN A 174 -38.95 -2.16 5.18
C GLN A 174 -37.76 -1.99 4.27
N VAL A 175 -38.00 -1.95 2.96
CA VAL A 175 -36.92 -1.74 1.97
C VAL A 175 -36.63 -0.25 1.82
N PHE A 176 -35.35 0.08 1.94
CA PHE A 176 -34.80 1.42 1.73
C PHE A 176 -33.77 1.40 0.61
N THR A 177 -33.61 2.53 -0.07
CA THR A 177 -32.52 2.75 -1.00
C THR A 177 -31.49 3.68 -0.36
N LEU A 178 -30.30 3.15 -0.07
CA LEU A 178 -29.17 3.90 0.44
C LEU A 178 -28.34 4.42 -0.72
N ASN A 179 -28.24 5.74 -0.86
CA ASN A 179 -27.63 6.41 -2.02
C ASN A 179 -26.33 7.09 -1.62
N PHE A 180 -25.38 7.14 -2.57
CA PHE A 180 -24.09 7.78 -2.41
C PHE A 180 -23.74 8.62 -3.64
N ASP A 181 -23.22 9.82 -3.42
CA ASP A 181 -22.47 10.60 -4.40
C ASP A 181 -21.29 11.34 -3.73
N ILE A 182 -20.41 11.89 -4.57
CA ILE A 182 -19.31 12.74 -4.13
C ILE A 182 -19.50 14.09 -4.82
N ASP A 183 -19.60 15.18 -4.04
CA ASP A 183 -19.89 16.50 -4.55
C ASP A 183 -18.95 17.56 -3.94
N LEU A 184 -18.93 18.76 -4.52
CA LEU A 184 -18.22 19.93 -3.98
C LEU A 184 -18.93 20.55 -2.78
N ILE A 185 -20.17 20.16 -2.55
CA ILE A 185 -21.01 20.63 -1.45
C ILE A 185 -21.52 19.46 -0.62
N SER A 186 -21.60 19.67 0.69
CA SER A 186 -22.34 18.77 1.59
C SER A 186 -23.83 19.02 1.42
N ARG A 187 -24.60 17.99 1.02
CA ARG A 187 -26.03 18.08 0.78
C ARG A 187 -26.80 18.15 2.11
N SER A 188 -27.86 18.96 2.15
CA SER A 188 -28.72 19.07 3.34
C SER A 188 -29.42 17.74 3.71
N GLU A 189 -29.73 16.92 2.71
CA GLU A 189 -30.33 15.59 2.88
C GLU A 189 -29.32 14.50 3.28
N SER A 190 -28.02 14.81 3.29
CA SER A 190 -27.01 13.83 3.69
C SER A 190 -27.09 13.48 5.17
N ILE A 191 -27.17 12.17 5.44
CA ILE A 191 -27.11 11.67 6.83
C ILE A 191 -25.68 11.69 7.38
N VAL A 192 -24.67 11.85 6.53
CA VAL A 192 -23.24 11.98 6.85
C VAL A 192 -22.75 13.39 6.49
N SER A 193 -23.33 14.43 7.10
CA SER A 193 -22.93 15.82 6.86
C SER A 193 -21.42 16.01 7.12
N ASP A 194 -20.76 16.76 6.22
CA ASP A 194 -19.35 17.17 6.32
C ASP A 194 -18.28 16.07 6.21
N THR A 195 -18.64 14.86 5.75
CA THR A 195 -17.65 13.81 5.44
C THR A 195 -16.84 14.22 4.22
N VAL A 196 -15.56 14.50 4.44
CA VAL A 196 -14.64 14.97 3.40
C VAL A 196 -13.91 13.81 2.77
N LEU A 197 -13.92 13.75 1.45
CA LEU A 197 -13.03 12.87 0.67
C LEU A 197 -11.78 13.66 0.29
N ASN A 198 -10.64 13.26 0.80
CA ASN A 198 -9.36 13.83 0.47
C ASN A 198 -8.66 12.97 -0.58
N TYR A 199 -8.74 13.38 -1.83
CA TYR A 199 -8.06 12.75 -2.94
C TYR A 199 -7.61 13.80 -3.95
N ASN A 200 -6.31 13.82 -4.26
CA ASN A 200 -5.76 14.58 -5.38
C ASN A 200 -5.57 13.69 -6.59
N PHE A 201 -5.94 14.20 -7.73
CA PHE A 201 -5.74 13.51 -9.01
C PHE A 201 -4.27 13.44 -9.34
N LEU A 202 -3.82 12.26 -9.74
CA LEU A 202 -2.48 12.08 -10.27
C LEU A 202 -2.36 12.73 -11.65
N PRO A 203 -1.15 13.13 -12.08
CA PRO A 203 -0.97 13.67 -13.42
C PRO A 203 -1.51 12.72 -14.49
N GLY A 204 -2.46 13.20 -15.31
CA GLY A 204 -3.11 12.43 -16.36
C GLY A 204 -4.40 11.71 -15.93
N GLU A 205 -4.83 11.82 -14.68
CA GLU A 205 -6.15 11.36 -14.26
C GLU A 205 -7.20 12.45 -14.49
N ASP A 206 -8.10 12.26 -15.46
CA ASP A 206 -9.26 13.14 -15.69
C ASP A 206 -10.48 12.67 -14.90
N VAL A 207 -10.60 11.35 -14.70
CA VAL A 207 -11.68 10.70 -13.98
C VAL A 207 -11.12 9.54 -13.16
N VAL A 208 -11.47 9.50 -11.90
CA VAL A 208 -11.10 8.43 -10.97
C VAL A 208 -12.32 7.58 -10.69
N ALA A 209 -12.15 6.26 -10.76
CA ALA A 209 -13.16 5.31 -10.32
C ALA A 209 -12.96 5.02 -8.81
N VAL A 210 -13.91 5.47 -8.00
CA VAL A 210 -13.97 5.14 -6.57
C VAL A 210 -14.92 3.97 -6.38
N THR A 211 -14.40 2.86 -5.89
CA THR A 211 -15.20 1.70 -5.53
C THR A 211 -15.91 1.97 -4.20
N VAL A 212 -17.23 1.82 -4.20
CA VAL A 212 -18.08 1.90 -3.01
C VAL A 212 -18.56 0.49 -2.68
N ARG A 213 -18.12 -0.03 -1.55
CA ARG A 213 -18.45 -1.37 -1.08
C ARG A 213 -19.28 -1.31 0.19
N LEU A 214 -20.45 -1.93 0.19
CA LEU A 214 -21.39 -1.97 1.31
C LEU A 214 -21.35 -3.33 2.00
N GLU A 215 -21.15 -3.32 3.32
CA GLU A 215 -21.10 -4.52 4.14
C GLU A 215 -21.98 -4.39 5.37
N THR A 216 -22.73 -5.45 5.64
CA THR A 216 -23.63 -5.54 6.79
C THR A 216 -24.04 -6.99 7.06
N ASP A 217 -24.18 -7.35 8.33
CA ASP A 217 -24.81 -8.59 8.77
C ASP A 217 -26.28 -8.34 9.19
N ASP A 218 -26.62 -7.08 9.50
CA ASP A 218 -27.91 -6.68 10.08
C ASP A 218 -28.97 -6.33 9.02
N PHE A 219 -28.55 -6.16 7.76
CA PHE A 219 -29.44 -5.83 6.66
C PHE A 219 -29.37 -6.89 5.55
N ASP A 220 -30.49 -7.17 4.91
CA ASP A 220 -30.49 -7.80 3.60
C ASP A 220 -30.09 -6.76 2.55
N VAL A 221 -29.17 -7.12 1.66
CA VAL A 221 -28.74 -6.30 0.53
C VAL A 221 -29.19 -7.00 -0.75
N PHE A 222 -30.04 -6.34 -1.52
CA PHE A 222 -30.68 -6.92 -2.72
C PHE A 222 -29.89 -6.64 -4.00
N ASP A 223 -28.86 -5.80 -3.92
CA ASP A 223 -27.97 -5.42 -5.02
C ASP A 223 -26.59 -6.10 -4.88
N GLU A 224 -25.76 -5.91 -5.92
CA GLU A 224 -24.33 -6.16 -5.79
C GLU A 224 -23.75 -5.25 -4.71
N ARG A 225 -22.95 -5.82 -3.81
CA ARG A 225 -22.38 -5.10 -2.67
C ARG A 225 -21.27 -4.12 -3.04
N GLU A 226 -20.81 -4.13 -4.29
CA GLU A 226 -19.75 -3.27 -4.80
C GLU A 226 -20.20 -2.55 -6.06
N LYS A 227 -20.06 -1.22 -6.06
CA LYS A 227 -20.41 -0.35 -7.20
C LYS A 227 -19.36 0.74 -7.35
N LYS A 228 -19.29 1.37 -8.55
CA LYS A 228 -18.28 2.40 -8.84
C LYS A 228 -18.90 3.77 -9.00
N LEU A 229 -18.34 4.75 -8.29
CA LEU A 229 -18.52 6.19 -8.51
C LEU A 229 -17.40 6.69 -9.42
N PHE A 230 -17.75 7.48 -10.42
CA PHE A 230 -16.78 8.12 -11.32
C PHE A 230 -16.62 9.58 -10.92
N LEU A 231 -15.46 9.90 -10.36
CA LEU A 231 -15.12 11.23 -9.86
C LEU A 231 -14.28 11.96 -10.90
N PRO A 232 -14.78 13.05 -11.52
CA PRO A 232 -14.00 13.84 -12.47
C PRO A 232 -13.01 14.73 -11.74
N LEU A 233 -11.98 15.21 -12.44
CA LEU A 233 -11.00 16.18 -11.95
C LEU A 233 -11.67 17.43 -11.37
N SER A 234 -12.75 17.88 -11.97
CA SER A 234 -13.57 19.02 -11.51
C SER A 234 -15.04 18.64 -11.46
N GLY A 235 -15.77 19.19 -10.47
CA GLY A 235 -17.21 18.97 -10.31
C GLY A 235 -17.58 17.74 -9.48
N PRO A 236 -18.88 17.42 -9.39
CA PRO A 236 -19.41 16.28 -8.66
C PRO A 236 -19.15 14.95 -9.39
N SER A 237 -19.36 13.84 -8.71
CA SER A 237 -19.31 12.51 -9.33
C SER A 237 -20.28 12.42 -10.52
N LYS A 238 -19.81 11.78 -11.62
CA LYS A 238 -20.59 11.65 -12.88
C LYS A 238 -21.85 10.77 -12.71
N ASN A 239 -21.86 9.92 -11.69
CA ASN A 239 -22.96 9.03 -11.37
C ASN A 239 -23.20 8.98 -9.86
N ARG A 240 -24.30 8.36 -9.49
CA ARG A 240 -24.64 7.97 -8.12
C ARG A 240 -24.62 6.46 -8.02
N VAL A 241 -24.32 5.94 -6.85
CA VAL A 241 -24.51 4.53 -6.53
C VAL A 241 -25.58 4.38 -5.47
N SER A 242 -26.38 3.32 -5.59
CA SER A 242 -27.52 3.07 -4.73
C SER A 242 -27.57 1.59 -4.36
N PHE A 243 -27.90 1.28 -3.11
CA PHE A 243 -28.06 -0.07 -2.60
C PHE A 243 -29.44 -0.21 -1.99
N SER A 244 -30.17 -1.24 -2.40
CA SER A 244 -31.46 -1.60 -1.81
C SER A 244 -31.20 -2.47 -0.57
N ILE A 245 -31.61 -1.99 0.60
CA ILE A 245 -31.36 -2.65 1.89
C ILE A 245 -32.66 -2.79 2.69
N ALA A 246 -32.75 -3.84 3.52
CA ALA A 246 -33.84 -4.00 4.50
C ALA A 246 -33.28 -4.55 5.81
N PRO A 247 -33.65 -3.95 6.98
CA PRO A 247 -33.22 -4.47 8.28
C PRO A 247 -33.79 -5.87 8.55
N LYS A 248 -32.96 -6.76 9.09
CA LYS A 248 -33.33 -8.14 9.42
C LYS A 248 -34.01 -8.29 10.79
N HIS A 249 -33.69 -7.40 11.72
CA HIS A 249 -34.12 -7.44 13.10
C HIS A 249 -34.35 -6.04 13.68
N ASP A 250 -35.04 -5.96 14.78
CA ASP A 250 -35.17 -4.73 15.56
C ASP A 250 -33.94 -4.51 16.44
N GLY A 251 -33.72 -3.28 16.84
CA GLY A 251 -32.60 -2.84 17.69
C GLY A 251 -31.38 -2.38 16.92
N ASP A 252 -30.21 -2.42 17.57
CA ASP A 252 -28.95 -1.92 17.01
C ASP A 252 -28.59 -2.68 15.74
N SER A 253 -28.47 -1.95 14.66
CA SER A 253 -28.16 -2.44 13.34
C SER A 253 -27.14 -1.57 12.63
N THR A 254 -26.21 -2.16 11.91
CA THR A 254 -25.03 -1.48 11.36
C THR A 254 -24.87 -1.73 9.86
N VAL A 255 -24.53 -0.67 9.12
CA VAL A 255 -24.06 -0.75 7.74
C VAL A 255 -22.68 -0.12 7.67
N THR A 256 -21.71 -0.85 7.15
CA THR A 256 -20.36 -0.35 6.91
C THR A 256 -20.13 -0.16 5.42
N VAL A 257 -19.61 1.01 5.05
CA VAL A 257 -19.32 1.36 3.67
C VAL A 257 -17.84 1.69 3.54
N VAL A 258 -17.16 1.00 2.64
CA VAL A 258 -15.73 1.20 2.35
C VAL A 258 -15.58 1.82 0.97
N PHE A 259 -14.78 2.88 0.91
CA PHE A 259 -14.40 3.55 -0.34
C PHE A 259 -12.96 3.19 -0.68
N LEU A 260 -12.74 2.76 -1.91
CA LEU A 260 -11.44 2.30 -2.39
C LEU A 260 -11.09 2.96 -3.73
N LYS A 261 -9.80 3.22 -3.96
CA LYS A 261 -9.26 3.60 -5.27
C LYS A 261 -8.23 2.54 -5.69
N ASP A 262 -8.54 1.79 -6.73
CA ASP A 262 -7.68 0.70 -7.23
C ASP A 262 -7.22 -0.25 -6.11
N GLY A 263 -8.17 -0.68 -5.26
CA GLY A 263 -7.91 -1.51 -4.09
C GLY A 263 -7.29 -0.78 -2.89
N ASN A 264 -6.85 0.46 -3.04
CA ASN A 264 -6.34 1.26 -1.94
C ASN A 264 -7.49 1.82 -1.10
N PHE A 265 -7.39 1.66 0.21
CA PHE A 265 -8.34 2.22 1.16
C PHE A 265 -8.31 3.75 1.15
N ILE A 266 -9.48 4.38 1.07
CA ILE A 266 -9.64 5.83 1.17
C ILE A 266 -10.44 6.20 2.41
N GLN A 267 -11.66 5.65 2.52
CA GLN A 267 -12.63 6.05 3.54
C GLN A 267 -13.47 4.86 3.99
N LEU A 268 -13.84 4.86 5.25
CA LEU A 268 -14.82 3.96 5.84
C LEU A 268 -15.86 4.78 6.58
N ILE A 269 -17.13 4.48 6.36
CA ILE A 269 -18.26 5.08 7.07
C ILE A 269 -19.08 3.94 7.68
N THR A 270 -19.27 3.98 8.99
CA THR A 270 -20.15 3.07 9.71
C THR A 270 -21.42 3.82 10.11
N LEU A 271 -22.55 3.39 9.59
CA LEU A 271 -23.88 3.91 9.88
C LEU A 271 -24.55 2.98 10.89
N LYS A 272 -24.97 3.53 12.02
CA LYS A 272 -25.65 2.79 13.09
C LYS A 272 -27.09 3.24 13.18
N PHE A 273 -28.00 2.30 13.16
CA PHE A 273 -29.44 2.52 13.22
C PHE A 273 -30.03 1.74 14.40
N ASP A 274 -31.00 2.33 15.10
CA ASP A 274 -31.86 1.64 16.06
C ASP A 274 -33.18 1.31 15.34
N VAL A 275 -33.27 0.10 14.81
CA VAL A 275 -34.41 -0.37 14.02
C VAL A 275 -35.62 -0.58 14.94
N GLY A 276 -36.75 0.05 14.63
CA GLY A 276 -37.97 -0.01 15.44
C GLY A 276 -37.88 0.73 16.77
N GLY A 277 -36.73 1.33 17.09
CA GLY A 277 -36.48 2.04 18.34
C GLY A 277 -36.72 3.53 18.25
N ASN A 278 -36.33 4.24 19.32
CA ASN A 278 -36.45 5.70 19.42
C ASN A 278 -35.10 6.41 19.53
N VAL A 279 -33.99 5.67 19.40
CA VAL A 279 -32.64 6.21 19.53
C VAL A 279 -32.21 6.87 18.24
N PRO A 280 -31.60 8.06 18.29
CA PRO A 280 -31.12 8.72 17.08
C PRO A 280 -30.05 7.90 16.36
N TYR A 281 -30.11 7.92 15.04
CA TYR A 281 -29.05 7.45 14.16
C TYR A 281 -27.67 8.02 14.57
N SER A 282 -26.66 7.18 14.54
CA SER A 282 -25.27 7.59 14.77
C SER A 282 -24.34 7.11 13.66
N ARG A 283 -23.15 7.69 13.59
CA ARG A 283 -22.15 7.33 12.58
C ARG A 283 -20.75 7.33 13.18
N ASN A 284 -19.86 6.57 12.56
CA ASN A 284 -18.42 6.63 12.80
C ASN A 284 -17.69 6.68 11.45
N GLU A 285 -16.61 7.42 11.36
CA GLU A 285 -15.85 7.63 10.14
C GLU A 285 -14.37 7.39 10.40
N LEU A 286 -13.70 6.72 9.46
CA LEU A 286 -12.26 6.54 9.41
C LEU A 286 -11.82 6.80 7.97
N GLY A 287 -10.86 7.70 7.78
CA GLY A 287 -10.38 8.06 6.46
C GLY A 287 -8.87 8.11 6.36
N ARG A 288 -8.37 7.83 5.18
CA ARG A 288 -6.98 8.06 4.77
C ARG A 288 -6.98 9.15 3.71
N ASP A 289 -6.16 10.17 3.90
CA ASP A 289 -6.00 11.22 2.89
C ASP A 289 -4.97 10.77 1.84
N LEU A 290 -5.42 10.58 0.60
CA LEU A 290 -4.58 10.24 -0.55
C LEU A 290 -4.25 11.48 -1.39
N SER A 291 -4.47 12.69 -0.86
CA SER A 291 -4.33 13.94 -1.62
C SER A 291 -2.91 14.27 -2.06
N VAL A 292 -1.91 13.68 -1.41
CA VAL A 292 -0.48 13.93 -1.70
C VAL A 292 0.29 12.68 -2.14
N VAL A 293 -0.40 11.57 -2.42
CA VAL A 293 0.26 10.30 -2.81
C VAL A 293 0.54 10.31 -4.32
N GLU A 294 1.83 10.42 -4.70
CA GLU A 294 2.25 10.49 -6.11
C GLU A 294 2.48 9.12 -6.77
N PHE A 295 2.91 8.10 -6.01
CA PHE A 295 3.35 6.81 -6.55
C PHE A 295 2.44 5.65 -6.13
N ILE A 296 1.14 5.91 -5.97
CA ILE A 296 0.21 4.86 -5.55
C ILE A 296 0.03 3.83 -6.67
N GLN A 297 0.25 2.57 -6.32
CA GLN A 297 -0.01 1.44 -7.21
C GLN A 297 -1.30 0.73 -6.79
N PRO A 298 -1.98 0.04 -7.70
CA PRO A 298 -3.13 -0.79 -7.35
C PRO A 298 -2.78 -1.84 -6.27
N ARG A 299 -3.78 -2.14 -5.43
CA ARG A 299 -3.73 -3.26 -4.48
C ARG A 299 -4.64 -4.36 -4.97
N ASP A 300 -4.09 -5.56 -5.11
CA ASP A 300 -4.85 -6.73 -5.55
C ASP A 300 -5.84 -7.17 -4.47
N ILE A 301 -5.42 -7.04 -3.21
CA ILE A 301 -6.20 -7.38 -2.02
C ILE A 301 -6.12 -6.24 -1.01
N ASN A 302 -7.29 -5.80 -0.55
CA ASN A 302 -7.43 -4.99 0.64
C ASN A 302 -8.17 -5.79 1.71
N LEU A 303 -7.59 -5.90 2.89
CA LEU A 303 -8.16 -6.53 4.06
C LEU A 303 -8.33 -5.49 5.17
N THR A 304 -9.54 -4.99 5.31
CA THR A 304 -9.91 -4.06 6.39
C THR A 304 -10.45 -4.85 7.57
N ILE A 305 -9.86 -4.67 8.74
CA ILE A 305 -10.18 -5.40 9.97
C ILE A 305 -10.58 -4.41 11.04
N LEU A 306 -11.82 -4.48 11.47
CA LEU A 306 -12.43 -3.58 12.44
C LEU A 306 -12.73 -4.32 13.74
N ASN A 307 -12.60 -3.61 14.86
CA ASN A 307 -13.03 -4.14 16.14
C ASN A 307 -14.57 -4.23 16.19
N SER A 308 -15.08 -5.35 16.69
CA SER A 308 -16.50 -5.62 16.88
C SER A 308 -16.75 -6.07 18.33
N ILE A 309 -18.00 -6.00 18.78
CA ILE A 309 -18.41 -6.48 20.11
C ILE A 309 -18.04 -7.96 20.30
N ASP A 310 -18.21 -8.77 19.25
CA ASP A 310 -17.97 -10.21 19.28
C ASP A 310 -16.56 -10.62 18.84
N GLY A 311 -15.68 -9.67 18.51
CA GLY A 311 -14.32 -9.93 18.06
C GLY A 311 -13.89 -8.97 16.96
N TYR A 312 -13.71 -9.47 15.73
CA TYR A 312 -13.24 -8.67 14.60
C TYR A 312 -14.11 -8.87 13.36
N GLN A 313 -14.45 -7.78 12.70
CA GLN A 313 -15.09 -7.81 11.39
C GLN A 313 -14.01 -7.70 10.31
N LEU A 314 -13.93 -8.70 9.45
CA LEU A 314 -13.01 -8.77 8.32
C LEU A 314 -13.75 -8.42 7.03
N ILE A 315 -13.27 -7.42 6.32
CA ILE A 315 -13.80 -6.98 5.02
C ILE A 315 -12.69 -7.19 3.97
N LEU A 316 -12.89 -8.16 3.10
CA LEU A 316 -12.00 -8.44 1.97
C LEU A 316 -12.52 -7.72 0.74
N SER A 317 -11.68 -6.91 0.09
CA SER A 317 -11.98 -6.17 -1.13
C SER A 317 -10.87 -6.37 -2.17
N GLY A 318 -11.16 -6.09 -3.43
CA GLY A 318 -10.23 -6.25 -4.55
C GLY A 318 -10.66 -7.36 -5.51
N ALA A 319 -9.79 -8.33 -5.77
CA ALA A 319 -10.08 -9.43 -6.71
C ALA A 319 -11.35 -10.23 -6.36
N VAL A 320 -11.68 -10.35 -5.09
CA VAL A 320 -12.93 -10.96 -4.59
C VAL A 320 -13.41 -10.21 -3.35
N GLY A 321 -14.71 -9.96 -3.29
CA GLY A 321 -15.35 -9.38 -2.12
C GLY A 321 -15.88 -10.45 -1.15
N ALA A 322 -15.64 -10.23 0.16
CA ALA A 322 -16.24 -11.04 1.22
C ALA A 322 -16.20 -10.27 2.55
N MET A 323 -17.15 -10.58 3.43
CA MET A 323 -17.14 -10.11 4.81
C MET A 323 -17.37 -11.28 5.75
N ALA A 324 -16.76 -11.23 6.92
CA ALA A 324 -17.01 -12.22 7.97
C ALA A 324 -16.67 -11.64 9.35
N THR A 325 -17.36 -12.08 10.38
CA THR A 325 -17.08 -11.73 11.77
C THR A 325 -16.33 -12.87 12.45
N LEU A 326 -15.09 -12.58 12.86
CA LEU A 326 -14.25 -13.47 13.64
C LEU A 326 -14.61 -13.36 15.12
N ALA A 327 -15.16 -14.43 15.70
CA ALA A 327 -15.44 -14.51 17.13
C ALA A 327 -14.18 -14.85 17.95
N ILE A 328 -13.11 -14.08 17.74
CA ILE A 328 -11.84 -14.22 18.45
C ILE A 328 -11.68 -13.01 19.36
N LYS A 329 -11.41 -13.21 20.64
CA LYS A 329 -11.14 -12.12 21.59
C LYS A 329 -9.66 -11.74 21.55
N LEU A 330 -9.35 -10.49 21.89
CA LEU A 330 -7.97 -9.98 21.87
C LEU A 330 -6.96 -10.85 22.64
N PRO A 331 -7.26 -11.38 23.84
CA PRO A 331 -6.31 -12.26 24.53
C PRO A 331 -6.01 -13.56 23.77
N GLU A 332 -7.02 -14.16 23.15
CA GLU A 332 -6.86 -15.37 22.32
C GLU A 332 -6.02 -15.06 21.07
N LEU A 333 -6.29 -13.93 20.42
CA LEU A 333 -5.50 -13.46 19.27
C LEU A 333 -4.02 -13.25 19.68
N LYS A 334 -3.77 -12.59 20.80
CA LYS A 334 -2.40 -12.38 21.33
C LYS A 334 -1.68 -13.70 21.57
N GLU A 335 -2.36 -14.70 22.12
CA GLU A 335 -1.76 -16.02 22.36
C GLU A 335 -1.40 -16.73 21.04
N MET A 336 -2.29 -16.69 20.03
CA MET A 336 -2.01 -17.26 18.71
C MET A 336 -0.79 -16.59 18.05
N ILE A 337 -0.69 -15.27 18.18
CA ILE A 337 0.42 -14.49 17.65
C ILE A 337 1.72 -14.83 18.39
N ARG A 338 1.66 -14.98 19.72
CA ARG A 338 2.79 -15.37 20.56
C ARG A 338 3.34 -16.75 20.14
N GLU A 339 2.46 -17.75 19.94
CA GLU A 339 2.89 -19.08 19.45
C GLU A 339 3.60 -18.98 18.08
N ALA A 340 3.08 -18.17 17.16
CA ALA A 340 3.66 -17.98 15.83
C ALA A 340 5.05 -17.31 15.92
N ARG A 341 5.21 -16.30 16.79
CA ARG A 341 6.51 -15.66 17.05
C ARG A 341 7.50 -16.58 17.77
N GLN A 342 7.02 -17.48 18.63
CA GLN A 342 7.87 -18.50 19.23
C GLN A 342 8.52 -19.40 18.16
N ALA A 343 7.80 -19.72 17.08
CA ALA A 343 8.39 -20.48 15.98
C ALA A 343 9.50 -19.69 15.26
N LEU A 344 9.32 -18.39 15.04
CA LEU A 344 10.38 -17.53 14.52
C LEU A 344 11.59 -17.46 15.47
N MET A 345 11.34 -17.28 16.77
CA MET A 345 12.41 -17.31 17.78
C MET A 345 13.11 -18.67 17.85
N GLY A 346 12.40 -19.76 17.60
CA GLY A 346 12.97 -21.09 17.48
C GLY A 346 14.02 -21.18 16.36
N ILE A 347 13.80 -20.48 15.24
CA ILE A 347 14.79 -20.37 14.16
C ILE A 347 15.98 -19.53 14.60
N VAL A 348 15.73 -18.34 15.14
CA VAL A 348 16.79 -17.43 15.63
C VAL A 348 17.69 -18.14 16.65
N ASN A 349 17.11 -18.95 17.53
CA ASN A 349 17.81 -19.68 18.58
C ASN A 349 18.19 -21.12 18.18
N TYR A 350 18.06 -21.47 16.90
CA TYR A 350 18.45 -22.81 16.45
C TYR A 350 19.91 -23.07 16.74
N ASN A 351 20.16 -24.13 17.50
CA ASN A 351 21.47 -24.51 17.96
C ASN A 351 21.87 -25.87 17.38
N GLU A 352 23.04 -25.94 16.79
CA GLU A 352 23.66 -27.19 16.34
C GLU A 352 25.14 -27.22 16.80
N ASN A 353 25.53 -28.26 17.47
CA ASN A 353 26.89 -28.41 18.01
C ASN A 353 27.34 -27.24 18.91
N ASN A 354 26.46 -26.74 19.78
CA ASN A 354 26.67 -25.59 20.67
C ASN A 354 26.91 -24.24 19.92
N ARG A 355 26.45 -24.12 18.70
CA ARG A 355 26.48 -22.86 17.91
C ARG A 355 25.08 -22.44 17.54
N PHE A 356 24.77 -21.18 17.73
CA PHE A 356 23.54 -20.56 17.28
C PHE A 356 23.70 -20.15 15.80
N ILE A 357 23.33 -21.04 14.88
CA ILE A 357 23.67 -20.94 13.47
C ILE A 357 23.18 -19.61 12.87
N PHE A 358 21.92 -19.23 13.10
CA PHE A 358 21.34 -18.00 12.56
C PHE A 358 21.86 -16.72 13.23
N GLN A 359 22.45 -16.81 14.43
CA GLN A 359 23.06 -15.66 15.11
C GLN A 359 24.50 -15.43 14.63
N ASP A 360 25.18 -16.50 14.24
CA ASP A 360 26.61 -16.44 13.90
C ASP A 360 26.87 -16.10 12.42
N GLN A 361 25.93 -16.39 11.52
CA GLN A 361 26.14 -16.26 10.09
C GLN A 361 24.86 -15.87 9.33
N VAL A 362 25.02 -15.23 8.17
CA VAL A 362 23.92 -14.85 7.29
C VAL A 362 23.61 -15.97 6.30
N SER A 363 24.61 -16.56 5.69
CA SER A 363 24.46 -17.71 4.80
C SER A 363 24.31 -18.99 5.62
N ILE A 364 23.17 -19.65 5.48
CA ILE A 364 22.77 -20.81 6.27
C ILE A 364 22.98 -22.08 5.45
N PRO A 365 23.58 -23.14 6.00
CA PRO A 365 23.63 -24.41 5.30
C PRO A 365 22.22 -24.92 4.95
N GLU A 366 22.03 -25.36 3.71
CA GLU A 366 20.74 -25.87 3.25
C GLU A 366 20.16 -26.96 4.17
N ALA A 367 21.03 -27.86 4.65
CA ALA A 367 20.63 -28.93 5.57
C ALA A 367 20.08 -28.40 6.91
N VAL A 368 20.52 -27.23 7.37
CA VAL A 368 19.99 -26.56 8.55
C VAL A 368 18.64 -25.94 8.22
N ASN A 369 18.54 -25.24 7.09
CA ASN A 369 17.27 -24.65 6.65
C ASN A 369 16.19 -25.74 6.52
N GLN A 370 16.50 -26.89 5.91
CA GLN A 370 15.57 -28.01 5.79
C GLN A 370 15.07 -28.56 7.14
N LYS A 371 15.84 -28.41 8.22
CA LYS A 371 15.43 -28.82 9.57
C LYS A 371 14.47 -27.83 10.23
N VAL A 372 14.64 -26.53 9.99
CA VAL A 372 13.82 -25.48 10.65
C VAL A 372 12.59 -25.10 9.87
N LEU A 373 12.64 -25.20 8.54
CA LEU A 373 11.57 -24.82 7.63
C LEU A 373 10.21 -25.49 7.94
N PRO A 374 10.14 -26.81 8.26
CA PRO A 374 8.89 -27.47 8.57
C PRO A 374 8.19 -26.93 9.83
N SER A 375 8.95 -26.55 10.85
CA SER A 375 8.37 -26.00 12.09
C SER A 375 7.78 -24.62 11.86
N LEU A 376 8.43 -23.77 11.05
CA LEU A 376 7.88 -22.47 10.68
C LEU A 376 6.62 -22.62 9.79
N ALA A 377 6.66 -23.51 8.82
CA ALA A 377 5.50 -23.79 7.96
C ALA A 377 4.30 -24.31 8.78
N GLU A 378 4.58 -25.19 9.77
CA GLU A 378 3.53 -25.68 10.67
C GLU A 378 2.93 -24.54 11.50
N ALA A 379 3.74 -23.66 12.06
CA ALA A 379 3.26 -22.52 12.84
C ALA A 379 2.40 -21.58 11.98
N GLY A 380 2.88 -21.22 10.78
CA GLY A 380 2.12 -20.36 9.84
C GLY A 380 0.82 -21.03 9.37
N TYR A 381 0.85 -22.34 9.09
CA TYR A 381 -0.33 -23.10 8.72
C TYR A 381 -1.35 -23.14 9.86
N ARG A 382 -0.91 -23.47 11.09
CA ARG A 382 -1.78 -23.52 12.28
C ARG A 382 -2.40 -22.16 12.58
N LEU A 383 -1.63 -21.06 12.48
CA LEU A 383 -2.14 -19.72 12.67
C LEU A 383 -3.28 -19.44 11.68
N TYR A 384 -3.08 -19.73 10.39
CA TYR A 384 -4.10 -19.59 9.35
C TYR A 384 -5.33 -20.46 9.63
N GLN A 385 -5.12 -21.72 10.03
CA GLN A 385 -6.23 -22.64 10.37
C GLN A 385 -7.03 -22.16 11.58
N ARG A 386 -6.38 -21.66 12.62
CA ARG A 386 -7.07 -21.16 13.82
C ARG A 386 -7.90 -19.92 13.54
N ILE A 387 -7.42 -19.02 12.68
CA ILE A 387 -8.15 -17.81 12.30
C ILE A 387 -9.38 -18.15 11.45
N PHE A 388 -9.20 -18.94 10.40
CA PHE A 388 -10.25 -19.11 9.38
C PHE A 388 -11.00 -20.43 9.46
N PHE A 389 -10.46 -21.47 10.05
CA PHE A 389 -10.99 -22.83 10.00
C PHE A 389 -11.10 -23.49 11.38
N SER A 390 -11.21 -22.69 12.45
CA SER A 390 -11.54 -23.24 13.77
C SER A 390 -12.88 -23.96 13.71
N PRO A 391 -13.07 -25.06 14.48
CA PRO A 391 -14.37 -25.77 14.52
C PRO A 391 -15.56 -24.89 14.92
N SER A 392 -15.30 -23.80 15.64
CA SER A 392 -16.31 -22.80 16.04
C SER A 392 -16.48 -21.66 15.05
N SER A 393 -15.68 -21.62 13.95
CA SER A 393 -15.77 -20.55 12.96
C SER A 393 -17.06 -20.58 12.18
N ASP A 394 -17.67 -19.42 12.02
CA ASP A 394 -18.81 -19.21 11.14
C ASP A 394 -18.49 -19.65 9.69
N PRO A 395 -19.45 -20.21 8.93
CA PRO A 395 -19.27 -20.57 7.53
C PRO A 395 -18.76 -19.43 6.64
N ASN A 396 -19.13 -18.19 6.93
CA ASN A 396 -18.65 -17.01 6.20
C ASN A 396 -17.15 -16.79 6.42
N VAL A 397 -16.66 -16.99 7.65
CA VAL A 397 -15.22 -16.93 7.98
C VAL A 397 -14.44 -18.00 7.20
N GLN A 398 -14.94 -19.24 7.19
CA GLN A 398 -14.33 -20.33 6.44
C GLN A 398 -14.33 -20.04 4.93
N ASN A 399 -15.43 -19.48 4.40
CA ASN A 399 -15.53 -19.12 3.00
C ASN A 399 -14.55 -17.99 2.64
N LEU A 400 -14.43 -16.96 3.50
CA LEU A 400 -13.46 -15.89 3.34
C LEU A 400 -12.03 -16.46 3.32
N GLY A 401 -11.69 -17.33 4.26
CA GLY A 401 -10.38 -17.98 4.29
C GLY A 401 -10.12 -18.84 3.04
N LYS A 402 -11.11 -19.59 2.53
CA LYS A 402 -10.95 -20.34 1.28
C LYS A 402 -10.68 -19.43 0.08
N LYS A 403 -11.47 -18.35 -0.06
CA LYS A 403 -11.30 -17.36 -1.14
C LYS A 403 -9.93 -16.69 -1.08
N LEU A 404 -9.54 -16.22 0.10
CA LEU A 404 -8.25 -15.57 0.31
C LEU A 404 -7.10 -16.51 -0.07
N ARG A 405 -7.12 -17.76 0.40
CA ARG A 405 -6.11 -18.78 0.04
C ARG A 405 -6.06 -19.01 -1.47
N GLN A 406 -7.21 -19.18 -2.12
CA GLN A 406 -7.30 -19.43 -3.56
C GLN A 406 -6.67 -18.30 -4.38
N ILE A 407 -6.95 -17.04 -4.05
CA ILE A 407 -6.36 -15.88 -4.72
C ILE A 407 -4.85 -15.88 -4.53
N LEU A 408 -4.39 -16.00 -3.28
CA LEU A 408 -2.99 -15.90 -2.93
C LEU A 408 -2.14 -17.08 -3.44
N GLN A 409 -2.73 -18.24 -3.70
CA GLN A 409 -2.05 -19.35 -4.36
C GLN A 409 -1.95 -19.17 -5.88
N SER A 410 -2.85 -18.39 -6.51
CA SER A 410 -2.86 -18.24 -7.98
C SER A 410 -1.69 -17.41 -8.49
N GLU A 411 -1.50 -16.20 -7.96
CA GLU A 411 -0.49 -15.25 -8.44
C GLU A 411 0.09 -14.39 -7.32
N PRO A 412 1.29 -13.80 -7.49
CA PRO A 412 1.82 -12.79 -6.57
C PRO A 412 0.90 -11.59 -6.49
N CYS A 413 0.66 -11.08 -5.27
CA CYS A 413 -0.26 -9.99 -4.99
C CYS A 413 0.41 -8.88 -4.17
N LYS A 414 -0.11 -7.65 -4.31
CA LYS A 414 0.09 -6.56 -3.35
C LYS A 414 -1.08 -6.56 -2.38
N ILE A 415 -0.80 -6.82 -1.12
CA ILE A 415 -1.78 -6.98 -0.04
C ILE A 415 -1.69 -5.78 0.89
N GLN A 416 -2.79 -5.07 1.04
CA GLN A 416 -2.92 -3.99 2.01
C GLN A 416 -3.80 -4.47 3.17
N VAL A 417 -3.28 -4.40 4.38
CA VAL A 417 -4.01 -4.72 5.60
C VAL A 417 -4.24 -3.43 6.39
N PHE A 418 -5.49 -3.15 6.72
CA PHE A 418 -5.88 -2.10 7.65
C PHE A 418 -6.44 -2.71 8.93
N SER A 419 -5.82 -2.43 10.06
CA SER A 419 -6.37 -2.86 11.35
C SER A 419 -5.94 -1.95 12.49
N GLN A 420 -6.71 -1.91 13.58
CA GLN A 420 -6.32 -1.26 14.84
C GLN A 420 -5.41 -2.17 15.66
N ASP A 421 -5.94 -3.31 16.12
CA ASP A 421 -5.29 -4.20 17.08
C ASP A 421 -5.06 -5.60 16.53
N PHE A 422 -5.44 -5.86 15.27
CA PHE A 422 -5.28 -7.17 14.65
C PHE A 422 -3.93 -7.27 13.92
N VAL A 423 -2.90 -7.60 14.66
CA VAL A 423 -1.50 -7.55 14.20
C VAL A 423 -0.92 -8.95 14.11
N LEU A 424 -1.05 -9.55 12.93
CA LEU A 424 -0.44 -10.86 12.67
C LEU A 424 0.97 -10.71 12.10
N PRO A 425 1.85 -11.68 12.34
CA PRO A 425 3.08 -11.86 11.57
C PRO A 425 2.73 -12.39 10.17
N TRP A 426 2.13 -11.53 9.33
CA TRP A 426 1.56 -11.90 8.03
C TRP A 426 2.53 -12.67 7.14
N GLY A 427 3.83 -12.32 7.19
CA GLY A 427 4.84 -12.92 6.33
C GLY A 427 5.03 -14.43 6.55
N ILE A 428 4.73 -14.96 7.73
CA ILE A 428 4.91 -16.38 8.02
C ILE A 428 3.66 -17.24 7.77
N LEU A 429 2.50 -16.63 7.45
CA LEU A 429 1.32 -17.41 7.10
C LEU A 429 1.65 -18.38 5.97
N TYR A 430 1.34 -19.66 6.18
CA TYR A 430 1.60 -20.72 5.22
C TYR A 430 0.29 -21.25 4.63
N LEU A 431 0.11 -21.05 3.33
CA LEU A 431 -1.18 -21.15 2.64
C LEU A 431 -1.47 -22.53 2.03
N ALA A 432 -0.87 -23.59 2.50
CA ALA A 432 -1.18 -24.94 2.02
C ALA A 432 -2.64 -25.36 2.33
N ASP A 433 -3.26 -26.10 1.43
CA ASP A 433 -4.56 -26.73 1.71
C ASP A 433 -4.41 -27.82 2.77
N ARG A 434 -3.32 -28.57 2.67
CA ARG A 434 -2.90 -29.57 3.64
C ARG A 434 -1.40 -29.46 3.85
N LEU A 435 -0.98 -29.43 5.10
CA LEU A 435 0.44 -29.39 5.45
C LEU A 435 1.12 -30.74 5.17
N ASP A 436 2.08 -30.73 4.25
CA ASP A 436 3.01 -31.82 4.02
C ASP A 436 4.38 -31.46 4.61
N ARG A 437 4.70 -32.00 5.79
CA ARG A 437 5.95 -31.71 6.50
C ARG A 437 7.20 -32.21 5.78
N ALA A 438 7.04 -33.19 4.89
CA ALA A 438 8.14 -33.75 4.10
C ALA A 438 8.48 -32.92 2.88
N ASN A 439 7.51 -32.09 2.41
CA ASN A 439 7.68 -31.31 1.17
C ASN A 439 7.12 -29.89 1.37
N ILE A 440 7.85 -29.08 2.14
CA ILE A 440 7.51 -27.68 2.35
C ILE A 440 7.87 -26.86 1.12
N GLN A 441 6.88 -26.12 0.61
CA GLN A 441 7.05 -25.23 -0.53
C GLN A 441 7.21 -23.78 -0.03
N PRO A 442 8.38 -23.15 -0.19
CA PRO A 442 8.62 -21.78 0.31
C PRO A 442 7.69 -20.72 -0.28
N SER A 443 7.27 -20.93 -1.52
CA SER A 443 6.30 -20.05 -2.21
C SER A 443 4.91 -20.02 -1.57
N LEU A 444 4.61 -20.89 -0.63
CA LEU A 444 3.37 -20.87 0.15
C LEU A 444 3.45 -20.01 1.42
N PHE A 445 4.64 -19.51 1.78
CA PHE A 445 4.74 -18.44 2.77
C PHE A 445 4.34 -17.10 2.15
N LEU A 446 3.43 -16.40 2.81
CA LEU A 446 2.93 -15.12 2.30
C LEU A 446 4.07 -14.15 2.01
N GLY A 447 5.02 -14.01 2.92
CA GLY A 447 6.11 -13.05 2.84
C GLY A 447 7.19 -13.38 1.81
N LEU A 448 7.26 -14.63 1.30
CA LEU A 448 8.19 -15.01 0.24
C LEU A 448 7.58 -14.89 -1.16
N ARG A 449 6.27 -14.62 -1.26
CA ARG A 449 5.56 -14.55 -2.55
C ARG A 449 4.89 -13.21 -2.80
N HIS A 450 4.44 -12.51 -1.75
CA HIS A 450 3.59 -11.34 -1.87
C HIS A 450 4.23 -10.11 -1.23
N ILE A 451 3.87 -8.93 -1.73
CA ILE A 451 4.13 -7.66 -1.07
C ILE A 451 3.01 -7.45 -0.05
N ILE A 452 3.37 -7.21 1.20
CA ILE A 452 2.42 -7.05 2.30
C ILE A 452 2.73 -5.75 3.02
N GLU A 453 1.75 -4.88 3.13
CA GLU A 453 1.79 -3.70 3.97
C GLU A 453 0.70 -3.78 5.04
N HIS A 454 1.00 -3.32 6.22
CA HIS A 454 0.05 -3.20 7.31
C HIS A 454 -0.05 -1.74 7.74
N ILE A 455 -1.18 -1.11 7.47
CA ILE A 455 -1.43 0.27 7.85
C ILE A 455 -2.23 0.28 9.15
N PRO A 456 -1.66 0.78 10.27
CA PRO A 456 -2.39 0.90 11.53
C PRO A 456 -3.56 1.87 11.38
N LEU A 457 -4.79 1.43 11.68
CA LEU A 457 -5.96 2.30 11.73
C LEU A 457 -5.89 3.19 12.97
N GLN A 458 -5.82 4.49 12.76
CA GLN A 458 -5.89 5.51 13.82
C GLN A 458 -7.03 6.47 13.51
N LYS A 459 -7.65 7.03 14.57
CA LYS A 459 -8.83 7.90 14.45
C LYS A 459 -8.55 9.15 13.62
N ASP A 460 -7.34 9.69 13.75
CA ASP A 460 -6.90 10.87 13.01
C ASP A 460 -5.76 10.45 12.06
N MET A 461 -6.08 9.67 11.03
CA MET A 461 -5.10 9.26 10.03
C MET A 461 -4.54 10.48 9.30
N LEU A 462 -3.22 10.61 9.36
CA LEU A 462 -2.50 11.66 8.68
C LEU A 462 -2.43 11.42 7.18
N VAL A 463 -2.44 12.52 6.45
CA VAL A 463 -2.00 12.55 5.06
C VAL A 463 -0.50 12.29 5.06
N ILE A 464 -0.06 11.20 4.49
CA ILE A 464 1.35 10.86 4.40
C ILE A 464 1.70 10.65 2.94
N GLU A 465 2.60 11.50 2.47
CA GLU A 465 3.18 11.39 1.13
C GLU A 465 4.03 10.11 1.05
N ASN A 466 3.84 9.28 0.02
CA ASN A 466 4.66 8.08 -0.19
C ASN A 466 6.01 8.37 -0.88
N LYS A 467 6.35 9.64 -1.04
CA LYS A 467 7.59 10.14 -1.61
C LYS A 467 8.42 10.82 -0.53
N ILE A 468 9.63 10.33 -0.31
CA ILE A 468 10.64 11.04 0.47
C ILE A 468 11.34 11.98 -0.48
N ASN A 469 11.05 13.27 -0.39
CA ASN A 469 11.62 14.26 -1.30
C ASN A 469 13.09 14.55 -0.96
N CYS A 470 13.98 14.11 -1.83
CA CYS A 470 15.42 14.26 -1.71
C CYS A 470 16.02 15.27 -2.71
N ALA A 471 15.22 16.14 -3.32
CA ALA A 471 15.71 17.13 -4.29
C ALA A 471 16.77 18.09 -3.68
N SER A 472 16.67 18.38 -2.38
CA SER A 472 17.66 19.16 -1.60
C SER A 472 18.66 18.29 -0.84
N GLY A 473 18.61 16.99 -0.99
CA GLY A 473 19.42 15.99 -0.29
C GLY A 473 18.63 15.11 0.65
N LEU A 474 19.32 14.15 1.26
CA LEU A 474 18.77 13.20 2.24
C LEU A 474 19.38 13.47 3.62
N ASN A 475 18.51 13.63 4.61
CA ASN A 475 18.90 13.69 6.02
C ASN A 475 18.48 12.39 6.71
N ILE A 476 19.46 11.59 7.11
CA ILE A 476 19.25 10.35 7.86
C ILE A 476 19.89 10.43 9.23
N SER A 477 19.18 10.02 10.26
CA SER A 477 19.75 9.83 11.59
C SER A 477 20.00 8.34 11.89
N LEU A 478 21.16 8.08 12.43
CA LEU A 478 21.60 6.77 12.92
C LEU A 478 21.57 6.81 14.45
N ASN A 479 20.51 6.24 15.02
CA ASN A 479 20.29 6.18 16.46
C ASN A 479 20.83 4.83 16.95
N VAL A 480 22.05 4.79 17.47
CA VAL A 480 22.82 3.55 17.61
C VAL A 480 23.30 3.27 19.04
N ASN A 481 23.41 2.00 19.37
CA ASN A 481 24.07 1.53 20.58
C ASN A 481 25.49 1.06 20.25
N LYS A 482 26.49 1.90 20.54
CA LYS A 482 27.93 1.58 20.29
C LYS A 482 28.46 0.46 21.16
N ASP A 483 27.77 0.10 22.25
CA ASP A 483 28.21 -1.00 23.13
C ASP A 483 28.04 -2.38 22.48
N ILE A 484 27.24 -2.47 21.41
CA ILE A 484 27.12 -3.67 20.57
C ILE A 484 28.50 -4.09 20.03
N ASP A 485 29.32 -3.14 19.63
CA ASP A 485 30.69 -3.43 19.12
C ASP A 485 31.61 -4.04 20.17
N LYS A 486 31.37 -3.80 21.46
CA LYS A 486 32.15 -4.38 22.54
C LYS A 486 31.90 -5.88 22.74
N THR A 487 30.71 -6.34 22.40
CA THR A 487 30.24 -7.71 22.66
C THR A 487 30.14 -8.58 21.40
N MET A 488 29.80 -7.97 20.26
CA MET A 488 29.45 -8.69 19.02
C MET A 488 30.41 -8.41 17.85
N GLY A 489 31.48 -7.62 18.08
CA GLY A 489 32.40 -7.18 17.04
C GLY A 489 31.93 -5.89 16.33
N PRO A 490 32.67 -5.40 15.32
CA PRO A 490 32.55 -4.04 14.79
C PRO A 490 31.30 -3.85 13.91
N LEU A 491 30.11 -4.15 14.42
CA LEU A 491 28.86 -4.10 13.68
C LEU A 491 28.35 -2.66 13.50
N VAL A 492 28.36 -1.85 14.56
CA VAL A 492 28.02 -0.42 14.50
C VAL A 492 29.05 0.32 13.67
N SER A 493 30.36 0.08 13.96
CA SER A 493 31.46 0.70 13.20
C SER A 493 31.42 0.34 11.71
N SER A 494 30.94 -0.85 11.33
CA SER A 494 30.78 -1.21 9.92
C SER A 494 29.67 -0.41 9.22
N GLN A 495 28.57 -0.14 9.93
CA GLN A 495 27.49 0.71 9.42
C GLN A 495 27.93 2.18 9.34
N GLU A 496 28.69 2.68 10.33
CA GLU A 496 29.28 4.01 10.29
C GLU A 496 30.17 4.17 9.04
N LYS A 497 31.02 3.19 8.73
CA LYS A 497 31.86 3.19 7.52
C LYS A 497 31.04 3.15 6.24
N TYR A 498 29.97 2.35 6.21
CA TYR A 498 29.05 2.30 5.07
C TYR A 498 28.44 3.69 4.80
N TRP A 499 27.88 4.33 5.82
CA TRP A 499 27.27 5.65 5.67
C TRP A 499 28.27 6.76 5.35
N GLU A 500 29.49 6.66 5.88
CA GLU A 500 30.55 7.59 5.53
C GLU A 500 30.93 7.45 4.04
N ALA A 501 31.00 6.23 3.50
CA ALA A 501 31.24 6.01 2.09
C ALA A 501 30.10 6.58 1.22
N ILE A 502 28.84 6.42 1.64
CA ILE A 502 27.69 7.04 0.95
C ILE A 502 27.81 8.55 0.96
N ARG A 503 28.12 9.18 2.11
CA ARG A 503 28.27 10.62 2.29
C ARG A 503 29.40 11.20 1.45
N LEU A 504 30.52 10.51 1.37
CA LEU A 504 31.67 10.95 0.56
C LEU A 504 31.37 10.97 -0.94
N ASN A 505 30.59 10.01 -1.41
CA ASN A 505 30.19 9.91 -2.81
C ASN A 505 28.96 10.77 -3.14
N ASN A 506 28.18 11.18 -2.14
CA ASN A 506 26.93 11.92 -2.30
C ASN A 506 26.88 13.10 -1.30
N PRO A 507 27.44 14.26 -1.65
CA PRO A 507 27.58 15.40 -0.73
C PRO A 507 26.25 15.93 -0.16
N ASN A 508 25.14 15.64 -0.82
CA ASN A 508 23.81 16.03 -0.38
C ASN A 508 23.21 15.08 0.67
N VAL A 509 23.93 14.00 1.03
CA VAL A 509 23.52 13.11 2.12
C VAL A 509 24.12 13.60 3.43
N LYS A 510 23.26 13.91 4.39
CA LYS A 510 23.64 14.25 5.76
C LYS A 510 23.34 13.08 6.67
N VAL A 511 24.33 12.61 7.38
CA VAL A 511 24.22 11.54 8.36
C VAL A 511 24.41 12.12 9.76
N ILE A 512 23.41 11.95 10.60
CA ILE A 512 23.39 12.43 11.98
C ILE A 512 23.47 11.22 12.90
N TYR A 513 24.47 11.20 13.78
CA TYR A 513 24.64 10.14 14.76
C TYR A 513 24.07 10.56 16.11
N ARG A 514 23.23 9.71 16.71
CA ARG A 514 22.68 9.88 18.05
C ARG A 514 22.93 8.59 18.83
N THR A 515 23.46 8.73 20.01
CA THR A 515 23.88 7.60 20.84
C THR A 515 23.24 7.60 22.22
N THR A 516 22.56 8.68 22.58
CA THR A 516 21.90 8.88 23.87
C THR A 516 20.40 9.15 23.70
N LYS A 517 19.63 8.83 24.73
CA LYS A 517 18.20 9.13 24.81
C LYS A 517 17.90 10.62 24.61
N ASN A 518 18.67 11.48 25.27
CA ASN A 518 18.44 12.93 25.20
C ASN A 518 18.64 13.49 23.78
N GLU A 519 19.62 12.98 23.03
CA GLU A 519 19.81 13.38 21.61
C GLU A 519 18.62 12.98 20.73
N VAL A 520 18.05 11.79 20.98
CA VAL A 520 16.87 11.32 20.26
C VAL A 520 15.64 12.12 20.65
N LEU A 521 15.39 12.30 21.95
CA LEU A 521 14.23 13.06 22.45
C LEU A 521 14.25 14.51 21.96
N SER A 522 15.40 15.20 22.05
CA SER A 522 15.53 16.59 21.56
C SER A 522 15.24 16.71 20.06
N ALA A 523 15.60 15.69 19.25
CA ALA A 523 15.27 15.69 17.85
C ALA A 523 13.77 15.41 17.57
N LEU A 524 13.13 14.60 18.41
CA LEU A 524 11.71 14.30 18.28
C LEU A 524 10.83 15.40 18.89
N GLU A 525 11.33 16.17 19.83
CA GLU A 525 10.66 17.35 20.40
C GLU A 525 10.59 18.50 19.39
N ASP A 526 11.61 18.65 18.52
CA ASP A 526 11.63 19.71 17.51
C ASP A 526 10.77 19.34 16.28
N PRO A 527 9.60 19.96 16.05
CA PRO A 527 8.77 19.70 14.88
C PRO A 527 9.49 19.97 13.54
N LYS A 528 10.51 20.83 13.57
CA LYS A 528 11.31 21.22 12.40
C LYS A 528 12.56 20.37 12.20
N ALA A 529 12.73 19.30 12.99
CA ALA A 529 13.83 18.38 12.81
C ALA A 529 13.91 17.94 11.35
N SER A 530 15.11 17.96 10.79
CA SER A 530 15.31 17.76 9.36
C SER A 530 15.39 16.28 8.94
N ASP A 531 15.23 15.35 9.88
CA ASP A 531 15.34 13.92 9.62
C ASP A 531 14.24 13.46 8.65
N GLN A 532 14.65 12.80 7.57
CA GLN A 532 13.73 12.15 6.61
C GLN A 532 13.71 10.64 6.82
N VAL A 533 14.77 10.09 7.43
CA VAL A 533 14.85 8.69 7.86
C VAL A 533 15.41 8.63 9.27
N LEU A 534 14.68 7.98 10.17
CA LEU A 534 15.12 7.67 11.54
C LEU A 534 15.48 6.19 11.60
N TYR A 535 16.75 5.85 11.55
CA TYR A 535 17.23 4.49 11.63
C TYR A 535 17.75 4.17 13.03
N PHE A 536 17.15 3.19 13.69
CA PHE A 536 17.56 2.69 15.00
C PHE A 536 18.30 1.37 14.83
N TYR A 537 19.53 1.30 15.31
CA TYR A 537 20.28 0.07 15.47
C TYR A 537 20.78 -0.05 16.92
N CYS A 538 20.01 -0.70 17.74
CA CYS A 538 20.19 -0.74 19.19
C CYS A 538 19.63 -2.04 19.77
N HIS A 539 19.79 -2.25 21.07
CA HIS A 539 19.05 -3.31 21.72
C HIS A 539 17.60 -2.90 21.99
N GLY A 540 16.68 -3.85 21.87
CA GLY A 540 15.29 -3.65 22.21
C GLY A 540 14.85 -4.61 23.30
N ILE A 541 14.09 -4.15 24.27
CA ILE A 541 13.43 -4.97 25.28
C ILE A 541 11.93 -4.74 25.15
N SER A 542 11.19 -5.83 25.01
CA SER A 542 9.75 -5.85 25.16
C SER A 542 9.43 -6.72 26.38
N GLN A 543 8.70 -6.18 27.33
CA GLN A 543 8.21 -6.94 28.47
C GLN A 543 6.71 -7.16 28.30
N ASP A 544 6.23 -8.32 28.73
CA ASP A 544 4.80 -8.61 28.61
C ASP A 544 4.01 -7.62 29.46
N VAL A 545 3.02 -6.98 28.86
CA VAL A 545 2.19 -5.95 29.48
C VAL A 545 1.51 -6.46 30.77
N GLU A 546 1.24 -7.79 30.83
CA GLU A 546 0.64 -8.43 32.00
C GLU A 546 1.63 -8.60 33.17
N GLU A 547 2.93 -8.74 32.89
CA GLU A 547 3.95 -8.92 33.94
C GLU A 547 4.47 -7.58 34.51
N THR A 548 4.42 -6.51 33.73
CA THR A 548 5.07 -5.24 34.09
C THR A 548 4.14 -4.04 34.24
N GLY A 549 2.85 -4.19 33.94
CA GLY A 549 1.83 -3.19 34.28
C GLY A 549 1.69 -2.03 33.30
N GLY A 550 2.05 -2.13 32.01
CA GLY A 550 1.68 -1.09 31.08
C GLY A 550 2.40 -1.06 29.74
N VAL A 551 1.92 -0.19 28.87
CA VAL A 551 2.43 0.16 27.54
C VAL A 551 3.90 0.63 27.57
N ASP A 552 4.40 1.03 28.73
CA ASP A 552 5.78 1.52 29.00
C ASP A 552 6.84 0.42 28.97
N ALA A 553 6.44 -0.82 28.78
CA ALA A 553 7.35 -1.97 28.83
C ALA A 553 8.31 -2.07 27.63
N SER A 554 7.94 -1.49 26.48
CA SER A 554 8.80 -1.46 25.29
C SER A 554 9.89 -0.40 25.42
N THR A 555 11.15 -0.83 25.29
CA THR A 555 12.33 0.00 25.52
C THR A 555 13.36 -0.20 24.41
N LEU A 556 13.91 0.89 23.88
CA LEU A 556 15.12 0.90 23.05
C LEU A 556 16.31 1.27 23.94
N ILE A 557 17.40 0.52 23.84
CA ILE A 557 18.60 0.72 24.66
C ILE A 557 19.70 1.27 23.77
N LEU A 558 20.08 2.51 24.01
CA LEU A 558 21.17 3.22 23.36
C LEU A 558 22.50 2.99 24.10
N SER A 559 23.56 3.69 23.68
CA SER A 559 24.90 3.53 24.29
C SER A 559 24.90 3.85 25.78
N GLY A 560 25.75 3.17 26.57
CA GLY A 560 25.80 3.36 28.01
C GLY A 560 24.60 2.83 28.77
N ASN A 561 23.84 1.89 28.20
CA ASN A 561 22.59 1.36 28.75
C ASN A 561 21.51 2.45 28.92
N ASP A 562 21.54 3.49 28.10
CA ASP A 562 20.57 4.59 28.13
C ASP A 562 19.25 4.13 27.51
N LYS A 563 18.18 4.11 28.31
CA LYS A 563 16.89 3.51 27.99
C LYS A 563 15.92 4.57 27.47
N LEU A 564 15.42 4.39 26.25
CA LEU A 564 14.35 5.18 25.65
C LEU A 564 13.05 4.36 25.72
N THR A 565 12.12 4.81 26.54
CA THR A 565 10.81 4.16 26.75
C THR A 565 9.69 4.91 26.05
N ILE A 566 8.53 4.26 25.85
CA ILE A 566 7.30 4.96 25.37
C ILE A 566 6.89 6.05 26.33
N LYS A 567 7.11 5.88 27.63
CA LYS A 567 6.86 6.91 28.65
C LYS A 567 7.73 8.16 28.42
N ASP A 568 9.04 7.99 28.21
CA ASP A 568 9.93 9.11 27.90
C ASP A 568 9.44 9.86 26.64
N LEU A 569 9.11 9.12 25.59
CA LEU A 569 8.58 9.67 24.34
C LEU A 569 7.27 10.45 24.55
N SER A 570 6.38 9.93 25.37
CA SER A 570 5.08 10.58 25.64
C SER A 570 5.21 11.87 26.46
N ILE A 571 6.24 11.97 27.30
CA ILE A 571 6.47 13.12 28.18
C ILE A 571 7.33 14.17 27.49
N ASP A 572 8.48 13.75 26.94
CA ASP A 572 9.52 14.66 26.47
C ASP A 572 9.41 14.96 24.95
N ALA A 573 8.66 14.17 24.20
CA ALA A 573 8.37 14.39 22.78
C ALA A 573 6.90 14.09 22.46
N PRO A 574 5.93 14.84 23.03
CA PRO A 574 4.51 14.54 22.93
C PRO A 574 4.01 14.58 21.47
N ILE A 575 3.01 13.76 21.17
CA ILE A 575 2.45 13.61 19.80
C ILE A 575 1.77 14.86 19.24
N VAL A 576 1.44 15.83 20.09
CA VAL A 576 0.82 17.10 19.66
C VAL A 576 1.76 17.93 18.78
N ASP A 577 3.06 17.79 18.95
CA ASP A 577 4.08 18.48 18.16
C ASP A 577 4.57 17.56 17.03
N ARG A 578 3.83 17.53 15.93
CA ARG A 578 4.09 16.62 14.81
C ARG A 578 5.37 16.96 14.07
N LEU A 579 6.08 15.93 13.64
CA LEU A 579 7.27 16.05 12.78
C LEU A 579 6.88 16.46 11.36
N LEU A 580 7.29 17.65 10.93
CA LEU A 580 6.89 18.23 9.63
C LEU A 580 7.54 17.54 8.43
N ASN A 581 8.66 16.86 8.62
CA ASN A 581 9.36 16.12 7.54
C ASN A 581 8.85 14.67 7.37
N GLU A 582 7.86 14.25 8.15
CA GLU A 582 7.24 12.92 8.05
C GLU A 582 8.28 11.81 7.86
N PRO A 583 9.21 11.59 8.80
CA PRO A 583 10.31 10.65 8.60
C PRO A 583 9.82 9.22 8.44
N LEU A 584 10.54 8.43 7.62
CA LEU A 584 10.45 6.98 7.67
C LEU A 584 11.24 6.49 8.90
N VAL A 585 10.58 5.72 9.75
CA VAL A 585 11.23 5.15 10.95
C VAL A 585 11.59 3.70 10.68
N PHE A 586 12.86 3.34 10.84
CA PHE A 586 13.30 1.95 10.74
C PHE A 586 13.89 1.49 12.08
N ILE A 587 13.15 0.66 12.80
CA ILE A 587 13.57 0.08 14.07
C ILE A 587 14.15 -1.31 13.82
N ASN A 588 15.48 -1.35 13.75
CA ASN A 588 16.27 -2.55 13.55
C ASN A 588 16.91 -2.96 14.89
N ALA A 589 16.05 -3.35 15.84
CA ALA A 589 16.49 -3.63 17.20
C ALA A 589 16.94 -5.08 17.38
N CYS A 590 18.16 -5.24 17.87
CA CYS A 590 18.78 -6.53 18.17
C CYS A 590 18.63 -6.82 19.66
N GLU A 591 18.40 -8.09 20.00
CA GLU A 591 18.42 -8.63 21.37
C GLU A 591 17.41 -8.09 22.39
N SER A 592 16.28 -8.76 22.50
CA SER A 592 15.61 -8.97 23.79
C SER A 592 15.15 -10.41 23.88
N ALA A 593 15.07 -10.94 25.11
CA ALA A 593 14.76 -12.35 25.34
C ALA A 593 13.27 -12.68 25.14
N GLU A 594 12.42 -11.74 24.79
CA GLU A 594 10.98 -11.85 24.87
C GLU A 594 10.25 -11.74 23.53
N LEU A 595 9.06 -12.35 23.49
CA LEU A 595 8.27 -12.65 22.29
C LEU A 595 7.26 -11.57 21.91
N SER A 596 7.21 -10.45 22.64
CA SER A 596 6.27 -9.39 22.35
C SER A 596 6.74 -8.52 21.17
N PRO A 597 5.85 -8.02 20.30
CA PRO A 597 6.21 -7.11 19.22
C PRO A 597 6.61 -5.77 19.81
N LEU A 598 7.91 -5.63 20.09
CA LEU A 598 8.50 -4.40 20.58
C LEU A 598 8.01 -3.17 19.83
N VAL A 599 7.80 -3.34 18.55
CA VAL A 599 7.53 -2.23 17.63
C VAL A 599 6.05 -1.89 17.59
N PHE A 600 5.15 -2.88 17.59
CA PHE A 600 3.74 -2.60 17.34
C PHE A 600 2.97 -2.08 18.57
N ASP A 601 3.15 -2.67 19.74
CA ASP A 601 2.34 -2.31 20.94
C ASP A 601 2.69 -0.94 21.53
N GLY A 602 3.78 -0.29 21.07
CA GLY A 602 4.17 1.02 21.60
C GLY A 602 4.76 1.96 20.55
N PHE A 603 5.80 1.55 19.85
CA PHE A 603 6.54 2.44 18.96
C PHE A 603 5.81 2.76 17.66
N VAL A 604 5.13 1.79 17.01
CA VAL A 604 4.40 2.06 15.75
C VAL A 604 3.30 3.08 15.96
N PRO A 605 2.34 2.91 16.90
CA PRO A 605 1.31 3.90 17.15
C PRO A 605 1.88 5.27 17.52
N TYR A 606 2.92 5.31 18.37
CA TYR A 606 3.56 6.56 18.75
C TYR A 606 4.14 7.30 17.54
N PHE A 607 5.01 6.66 16.76
CA PHE A 607 5.66 7.32 15.65
C PHE A 607 4.68 7.77 14.56
N VAL A 608 3.66 6.95 14.26
CA VAL A 608 2.62 7.33 13.30
C VAL A 608 1.83 8.55 13.82
N ALA A 609 1.42 8.56 15.09
CA ALA A 609 0.76 9.71 15.70
C ALA A 609 1.67 10.94 15.78
N LYS A 610 2.97 10.76 15.98
CA LYS A 610 3.99 11.82 15.99
C LYS A 610 4.23 12.42 14.59
N GLY A 611 3.68 11.82 13.53
CA GLY A 611 3.78 12.31 12.16
C GLY A 611 4.81 11.58 11.29
N ALA A 612 5.31 10.43 11.71
CA ALA A 612 6.10 9.58 10.83
C ALA A 612 5.23 9.03 9.69
N ARG A 613 5.80 8.92 8.48
CA ARG A 613 5.09 8.31 7.32
C ARG A 613 4.81 6.82 7.52
N GLY A 614 5.52 6.19 8.42
CA GLY A 614 5.33 4.82 8.83
C GLY A 614 6.58 4.25 9.46
N VAL A 615 6.48 2.98 9.84
CA VAL A 615 7.53 2.27 10.58
C VAL A 615 7.88 0.96 9.89
N ILE A 616 9.17 0.70 9.75
CA ILE A 616 9.71 -0.63 9.46
C ILE A 616 10.12 -1.23 10.80
N GLY A 617 9.62 -2.41 11.10
CA GLY A 617 9.91 -3.07 12.37
C GLY A 617 10.13 -4.56 12.24
N THR A 618 10.31 -5.23 13.36
CA THR A 618 10.57 -6.66 13.43
C THR A 618 9.54 -7.39 14.28
N GLU A 619 9.18 -8.62 13.87
CA GLU A 619 8.20 -9.45 14.56
C GLU A 619 8.75 -10.08 15.85
N CYS A 620 10.05 -10.23 15.95
CA CYS A 620 10.75 -10.68 17.15
C CYS A 620 12.24 -10.31 17.04
N LYS A 621 13.05 -10.77 17.98
CA LYS A 621 14.51 -10.58 18.04
C LYS A 621 15.17 -10.91 16.69
N VAL A 622 16.01 -10.00 16.21
CA VAL A 622 16.83 -10.19 15.01
C VAL A 622 18.30 -10.37 15.41
N PRO A 623 19.02 -11.37 14.88
CA PRO A 623 20.45 -11.50 15.10
C PRO A 623 21.21 -10.27 14.60
N ALA A 624 22.14 -9.76 15.41
CA ALA A 624 22.83 -8.50 15.15
C ALA A 624 23.56 -8.46 13.80
N LYS A 625 24.22 -9.54 13.40
CA LYS A 625 24.90 -9.66 12.10
C LYS A 625 23.91 -9.64 10.93
N PHE A 626 22.80 -10.37 11.07
CA PHE A 626 21.74 -10.37 10.07
C PHE A 626 21.10 -8.99 9.93
N ALA A 627 20.86 -8.31 11.05
CA ALA A 627 20.29 -6.97 11.07
C ALA A 627 21.14 -5.94 10.31
N VAL A 628 22.48 -6.02 10.43
CA VAL A 628 23.41 -5.16 9.67
C VAL A 628 23.35 -5.48 8.18
N GLU A 629 23.38 -6.76 7.81
CA GLU A 629 23.37 -7.15 6.40
C GLU A 629 22.03 -6.84 5.73
N TRP A 630 20.91 -7.08 6.43
CA TRP A 630 19.58 -6.66 5.95
C TRP A 630 19.51 -5.15 5.71
N ALA A 631 19.92 -4.34 6.70
CA ALA A 631 19.90 -2.90 6.58
C ALA A 631 20.78 -2.39 5.44
N ARG A 632 22.00 -2.96 5.26
CA ARG A 632 22.89 -2.62 4.16
C ARG A 632 22.22 -2.89 2.80
N ARG A 633 21.74 -4.11 2.57
CA ARG A 633 21.06 -4.48 1.30
C ARG A 633 19.79 -3.64 1.08
N PHE A 634 19.07 -3.34 2.15
CA PHE A 634 17.89 -2.47 2.12
C PHE A 634 18.27 -1.07 1.64
N PHE A 635 19.25 -0.42 2.27
CA PHE A 635 19.64 0.93 1.90
C PHE A 635 20.30 1.01 0.51
N ASP A 636 21.06 -0.02 0.11
CA ASP A 636 21.62 -0.10 -1.25
C ASP A 636 20.55 0.01 -2.35
N ARG A 637 19.34 -0.50 -2.12
CA ARG A 637 18.19 -0.42 -3.04
C ARG A 637 17.35 0.84 -2.80
N PHE A 638 17.09 1.15 -1.53
CA PHE A 638 16.24 2.28 -1.16
C PHE A 638 16.82 3.61 -1.64
N LEU A 639 18.15 3.79 -1.55
CA LEU A 639 18.83 4.98 -2.06
C LEU A 639 18.81 5.11 -3.58
N LYS A 640 18.52 4.03 -4.31
CA LYS A 640 18.25 4.03 -5.75
C LYS A 640 16.80 4.40 -6.10
N GLY A 641 15.94 4.58 -5.11
CA GLY A 641 14.53 4.96 -5.30
C GLY A 641 13.58 3.77 -5.53
N GLU A 642 14.01 2.54 -5.22
CA GLU A 642 13.10 1.38 -5.24
C GLU A 642 12.01 1.53 -4.16
N ALA A 643 10.82 0.99 -4.42
CA ALA A 643 9.72 1.02 -3.46
C ALA A 643 9.92 0.02 -2.31
N LEU A 644 9.49 0.37 -1.10
CA LEU A 644 9.67 -0.45 0.10
C LEU A 644 9.17 -1.89 -0.08
N GLY A 645 7.97 -2.06 -0.64
CA GLY A 645 7.38 -3.38 -0.84
C GLY A 645 8.19 -4.26 -1.79
N GLU A 646 8.70 -3.68 -2.87
CA GLU A 646 9.55 -4.37 -3.85
C GLU A 646 10.89 -4.77 -3.23
N ILE A 647 11.51 -3.86 -2.47
CA ILE A 647 12.75 -4.16 -1.73
C ILE A 647 12.54 -5.32 -0.76
N PHE A 648 11.45 -5.29 0.02
CA PHE A 648 11.18 -6.32 1.04
C PHE A 648 10.98 -7.70 0.42
N LEU A 649 10.17 -7.79 -0.64
CA LEU A 649 9.95 -9.05 -1.32
C LEU A 649 11.24 -9.58 -1.94
N ALA A 650 11.98 -8.72 -2.64
CA ALA A 650 13.24 -9.10 -3.29
C ALA A 650 14.28 -9.58 -2.25
N LEU A 651 14.49 -8.83 -1.16
CA LEU A 651 15.46 -9.22 -0.12
C LEU A 651 15.08 -10.53 0.57
N ARG A 652 13.79 -10.76 0.84
CA ARG A 652 13.32 -12.03 1.42
C ARG A 652 13.61 -13.20 0.49
N GLN A 653 13.35 -13.02 -0.80
CA GLN A 653 13.59 -14.04 -1.83
C GLN A 653 15.09 -14.29 -2.04
N GLU A 654 15.90 -13.25 -2.15
CA GLU A 654 17.36 -13.37 -2.28
C GLU A 654 17.98 -14.11 -1.08
N LEU A 655 17.67 -13.65 0.14
CA LEU A 655 18.19 -14.28 1.36
C LEU A 655 17.74 -15.74 1.48
N TYR A 656 16.52 -16.06 1.08
CA TYR A 656 16.06 -17.43 1.09
C TYR A 656 16.72 -18.28 0.00
N ASN A 657 16.77 -17.83 -1.25
CA ASN A 657 17.24 -18.59 -2.38
C ASN A 657 18.77 -18.75 -2.40
N ASP A 658 19.50 -17.68 -2.09
CA ASP A 658 20.94 -17.64 -2.21
C ASP A 658 21.66 -18.01 -0.90
N GLU A 659 21.02 -17.71 0.23
CA GLU A 659 21.62 -17.84 1.57
C GLU A 659 20.87 -18.86 2.45
N HIS A 660 19.82 -19.47 1.95
CA HIS A 660 18.93 -20.39 2.68
C HIS A 660 18.42 -19.81 4.01
N ASN A 661 18.27 -18.47 4.08
CA ASN A 661 17.97 -17.75 5.32
C ASN A 661 16.54 -17.24 5.35
N LEU A 662 15.76 -17.72 6.32
CA LEU A 662 14.36 -17.37 6.56
C LEU A 662 14.16 -16.06 7.35
N LEU A 663 15.24 -15.50 7.92
CA LEU A 663 15.12 -14.36 8.84
C LEU A 663 14.61 -13.07 8.16
N GLY A 664 14.58 -12.99 6.84
CA GLY A 664 13.88 -11.92 6.12
C GLY A 664 12.39 -11.81 6.48
N LEU A 665 11.76 -12.91 6.91
CA LEU A 665 10.37 -12.96 7.37
C LEU A 665 10.14 -12.28 8.73
N LEU A 666 11.22 -11.95 9.45
CA LEU A 666 11.14 -11.20 10.71
C LEU A 666 10.73 -9.74 10.52
N TYR A 667 10.99 -9.15 9.35
CA TYR A 667 10.70 -7.74 9.10
C TYR A 667 9.29 -7.52 8.58
N ALA A 668 8.65 -6.46 9.07
CA ALA A 668 7.31 -6.05 8.68
C ALA A 668 7.26 -4.56 8.26
N LEU A 669 6.37 -4.25 7.31
CA LEU A 669 6.09 -2.90 6.84
C LEU A 669 4.81 -2.37 7.48
N TYR A 670 4.94 -1.39 8.39
CA TYR A 670 3.85 -0.60 8.93
C TYR A 670 3.82 0.77 8.24
N VAL A 671 3.84 0.73 6.92
CA VAL A 671 3.97 1.89 6.03
C VAL A 671 3.47 1.50 4.64
N ASP A 672 3.08 2.51 3.85
CA ASP A 672 2.71 2.32 2.44
C ASP A 672 3.87 1.67 1.66
N CYS A 673 3.61 0.54 1.02
CA CYS A 673 4.64 -0.25 0.32
C CYS A 673 5.20 0.43 -0.94
N ASP A 674 4.52 1.45 -1.46
CA ASP A 674 5.02 2.25 -2.59
C ASP A 674 5.95 3.38 -2.14
N THR A 675 6.15 3.58 -0.82
CA THR A 675 7.07 4.58 -0.27
C THR A 675 8.48 4.41 -0.84
N ARG A 676 9.05 5.52 -1.32
CA ARG A 676 10.38 5.57 -1.95
C ARG A 676 11.06 6.91 -1.77
N ILE A 677 12.37 6.92 -1.98
CA ILE A 677 13.16 8.14 -2.13
C ILE A 677 12.99 8.68 -3.56
N PHE A 678 12.83 9.99 -3.69
CA PHE A 678 12.76 10.65 -4.99
C PHE A 678 13.28 12.10 -4.93
N PRO A 679 14.16 12.54 -5.84
CA PRO A 679 14.91 11.68 -6.78
C PRO A 679 15.83 10.70 -6.06
N SER A 680 16.29 9.67 -6.78
CA SER A 680 17.27 8.71 -6.26
C SER A 680 18.57 9.44 -5.83
N ILE A 681 19.18 8.92 -4.77
CA ILE A 681 20.47 9.45 -4.27
C ILE A 681 21.64 8.82 -5.00
N ILE A 682 21.51 7.54 -5.34
CA ILE A 682 22.53 6.75 -6.05
C ILE A 682 21.97 6.39 -7.42
N SER A 683 22.72 6.67 -8.48
CA SER A 683 22.41 6.15 -9.82
C SER A 683 22.87 4.71 -9.95
N ASP A 684 22.22 3.97 -10.86
CA ASP A 684 22.62 2.60 -11.21
C ASP A 684 24.03 2.48 -11.78
#